data_5db2de787d6f2a77b6dfe8ccce4fa938
#
_entry.id   5db2de787d6f2a77b6dfe8ccce4fa938
#
_cell.length_a   1.000
_cell.length_b   1.000
_cell.length_c   1.000
_cell.angle_alpha   90.00
_cell.angle_beta   90.00
_cell.angle_gamma   90.00
#
_symmetry.space_group_name_H-M   'P 1'
#
loop_
_entity.id
_entity.type
_entity.pdbx_description
1 polymer ?
#
loop_
_entity_poly.entity_id
_entity_poly.type
_entity_poly.pdbx_seq_one_letter_code
_entity_poly.pdbx_strand_id
1 'polypeptide(L)'
;IKRNGIKEEVHFDKVQARIKNLSTKLNINPVLVAQRVCSRIYNGVKTCDLDELASQICTSLCTENTDYGKLAHRIVISNNHKLTNSNFFETMKLLYSQKSPLISDELYNFICYNNEIIQKNIDYDRDYNFDFFGFKTLERAYLFKIDGIVVERIQHMLMRVSLGLHIGDIDAALNSYKFMSNKYFTHATPTLFHSGTTKAQLLSCFLIGTEDSINGIYKTITDCAKISQLAGGIGVHIDSIRSQGSYIRGTNGKSSGIIPMLRVYNETAKYVNQGGKRNGSIAIYLEPHHPDILDFLDIRKNHGNEDQRCRDLFTALMLSDLFMEKLSEAINGGNEFEWALFDSDKSPGLNNKYGKEYETLYFKYLNENKAVARIPILKLWKKIVSSQVETGTPYILFKDQINRTSNQKNIGIIRSSNLCAEIVEYSDDQEYACCCLASISLSHMIKDKNINRNVKIFSKSDCKYCRAAKKLLPHYEDVVVDNKTDRSLLYAELSHKLGKEINSVPQILIGNDKNKDVEYVGGYNELKEYLKPTFDFEMLRNTCKVLVKNLNKVIDLNYYPVPETKRSNYRHRPLGIGIQGFADMLFKLRLPFESENTRKLNIELFENIYFACLEESMNLAKERYNIMTTDEFLIWATGVSEHHKDSDPNLIQFKYGSEKFTLKEIQIFLEFRLDKTRGKYIGAYTTFFGSPLCNGQFNFDLHNKKPQFIKDKR
;
A
#
# COMPACT_ATOMS: atom_id res chain seq x y z
N ILE A 1 -16.90 -24.61 -30.46
CA ILE A 1 -17.89 -23.52 -30.50
C ILE A 1 -17.12 -22.21 -30.50
N LYS A 2 -17.34 -21.36 -31.51
CA LYS A 2 -16.78 -20.00 -31.57
C LYS A 2 -17.42 -19.05 -30.52
N ARG A 3 -16.77 -17.91 -30.27
CA ARG A 3 -17.32 -16.90 -29.34
C ARG A 3 -18.67 -16.30 -29.77
N ASN A 4 -18.99 -16.34 -31.06
CA ASN A 4 -20.29 -15.95 -31.62
C ASN A 4 -21.31 -17.10 -31.64
N GLY A 5 -21.04 -18.23 -30.99
CA GLY A 5 -21.93 -19.40 -30.93
C GLY A 5 -21.88 -20.35 -32.11
N ILE A 6 -21.22 -20.01 -33.23
CA ILE A 6 -21.11 -20.86 -34.41
C ILE A 6 -20.29 -22.10 -34.07
N LYS A 7 -20.80 -23.27 -34.48
CA LYS A 7 -20.10 -24.55 -34.41
C LYS A 7 -19.19 -24.72 -35.65
N GLU A 8 -18.00 -25.18 -35.46
CA GLU A 8 -17.01 -25.40 -36.51
C GLU A 8 -16.22 -26.68 -36.22
N GLU A 9 -15.79 -27.39 -37.23
CA GLU A 9 -14.85 -28.52 -37.09
C GLU A 9 -13.50 -28.01 -36.60
N VAL A 10 -12.84 -28.84 -35.77
CA VAL A 10 -11.52 -28.49 -35.22
C VAL A 10 -10.46 -28.72 -36.28
N HIS A 11 -9.69 -27.68 -36.55
CA HIS A 11 -8.53 -27.74 -37.44
C HIS A 11 -7.26 -27.43 -36.61
N PHE A 12 -6.29 -28.34 -36.62
CA PHE A 12 -4.99 -28.19 -35.95
C PHE A 12 -4.31 -26.87 -36.37
N ASP A 13 -4.33 -26.59 -37.68
CA ASP A 13 -3.66 -25.40 -38.24
C ASP A 13 -4.19 -24.07 -37.64
N LYS A 14 -5.49 -24.00 -37.32
CA LYS A 14 -6.09 -22.80 -36.71
C LYS A 14 -5.61 -22.60 -35.26
N VAL A 15 -5.48 -23.71 -34.51
CA VAL A 15 -4.96 -23.67 -33.12
C VAL A 15 -3.48 -23.30 -33.17
N GLN A 16 -2.71 -23.95 -34.08
CA GLN A 16 -1.29 -23.66 -34.24
C GLN A 16 -1.04 -22.20 -34.68
N ALA A 17 -1.80 -21.69 -35.66
CA ALA A 17 -1.68 -20.34 -36.16
C ALA A 17 -1.96 -19.30 -35.02
N ARG A 18 -2.97 -19.56 -34.20
CA ARG A 18 -3.30 -18.73 -33.02
C ARG A 18 -2.13 -18.63 -32.06
N ILE A 19 -1.51 -19.74 -31.70
CA ILE A 19 -0.38 -19.83 -30.79
C ILE A 19 0.87 -19.19 -31.40
N LYS A 20 1.15 -19.51 -32.69
CA LYS A 20 2.29 -18.98 -33.45
C LYS A 20 2.26 -17.45 -33.53
N ASN A 21 1.09 -16.87 -33.81
CA ASN A 21 0.94 -15.41 -33.91
C ASN A 21 1.25 -14.69 -32.57
N LEU A 22 0.91 -15.32 -31.44
CA LEU A 22 1.20 -14.77 -30.12
C LEU A 22 2.62 -15.04 -29.62
N SER A 23 3.34 -15.99 -30.26
CA SER A 23 4.71 -16.37 -29.90
C SER A 23 5.80 -15.55 -30.61
N THR A 24 5.43 -14.52 -31.37
CA THR A 24 6.40 -13.67 -32.10
C THR A 24 7.49 -13.14 -31.19
N LYS A 25 8.75 -13.27 -31.63
CA LYS A 25 9.96 -12.88 -30.85
C LYS A 25 10.19 -13.67 -29.54
N LEU A 26 9.55 -14.82 -29.35
CA LEU A 26 9.81 -15.72 -28.24
C LEU A 26 10.63 -16.92 -28.71
N ASN A 27 11.57 -17.39 -27.88
CA ASN A 27 12.40 -18.56 -28.17
C ASN A 27 11.72 -19.83 -27.61
N ILE A 28 10.65 -20.28 -28.27
CA ILE A 28 9.84 -21.44 -27.85
C ILE A 28 9.37 -22.26 -29.05
N ASN A 29 8.87 -23.46 -28.78
CA ASN A 29 8.23 -24.30 -29.80
C ASN A 29 6.70 -24.17 -29.76
N PRO A 30 6.07 -23.36 -30.62
CA PRO A 30 4.62 -23.18 -30.63
C PRO A 30 3.85 -24.43 -31.07
N VAL A 31 4.48 -25.32 -31.83
CA VAL A 31 3.87 -26.58 -32.29
C VAL A 31 3.63 -27.52 -31.12
N LEU A 32 4.59 -27.62 -30.19
CA LEU A 32 4.45 -28.42 -28.96
C LEU A 32 3.23 -28.01 -28.16
N VAL A 33 3.03 -26.70 -27.99
CA VAL A 33 1.86 -26.18 -27.28
C VAL A 33 0.57 -26.53 -28.02
N ALA A 34 0.53 -26.34 -29.33
CA ALA A 34 -0.64 -26.68 -30.16
C ALA A 34 -0.98 -28.18 -30.08
N GLN A 35 0.00 -29.08 -30.12
CA GLN A 35 -0.18 -30.52 -29.98
C GLN A 35 -0.79 -30.89 -28.62
N ARG A 36 -0.25 -30.31 -27.51
CA ARG A 36 -0.76 -30.55 -26.16
C ARG A 36 -2.16 -29.99 -25.95
N VAL A 37 -2.53 -28.89 -26.63
CA VAL A 37 -3.90 -28.35 -26.63
C VAL A 37 -4.83 -29.29 -27.40
N CYS A 38 -4.45 -29.66 -28.61
CA CYS A 38 -5.31 -30.49 -29.47
C CYS A 38 -5.55 -31.89 -28.91
N SER A 39 -4.59 -32.46 -28.16
CA SER A 39 -4.78 -33.75 -27.47
C SER A 39 -5.85 -33.75 -26.38
N ARG A 40 -6.31 -32.59 -25.93
CA ARG A 40 -7.32 -32.42 -24.88
C ARG A 40 -8.64 -31.85 -25.38
N ILE A 41 -8.83 -31.77 -26.70
CA ILE A 41 -10.06 -31.28 -27.32
C ILE A 41 -11.17 -32.32 -27.20
N TYR A 42 -12.36 -31.89 -26.89
CA TYR A 42 -13.58 -32.67 -26.88
C TYR A 42 -14.69 -31.98 -27.69
N ASN A 43 -15.74 -32.76 -28.07
CA ASN A 43 -16.82 -32.20 -28.84
C ASN A 43 -17.58 -31.12 -28.07
N GLY A 44 -17.80 -29.99 -28.70
CA GLY A 44 -18.49 -28.84 -28.08
C GLY A 44 -17.58 -27.90 -27.25
N VAL A 45 -16.25 -28.13 -27.26
CA VAL A 45 -15.31 -27.22 -26.59
C VAL A 45 -15.43 -25.79 -27.12
N LYS A 46 -15.40 -24.81 -26.26
CA LYS A 46 -15.42 -23.38 -26.64
C LYS A 46 -14.00 -22.89 -26.98
N THR A 47 -13.87 -22.00 -27.95
CA THR A 47 -12.57 -21.46 -28.34
C THR A 47 -11.94 -20.58 -27.22
N CYS A 48 -12.73 -20.01 -26.30
CA CYS A 48 -12.20 -19.35 -25.10
C CYS A 48 -11.55 -20.35 -24.13
N ASP A 49 -12.12 -21.55 -23.99
CA ASP A 49 -11.58 -22.61 -23.12
C ASP A 49 -10.29 -23.18 -23.69
N LEU A 50 -10.16 -23.19 -25.03
CA LEU A 50 -8.90 -23.57 -25.69
C LEU A 50 -7.78 -22.57 -25.45
N ASP A 51 -8.08 -21.25 -25.46
CA ASP A 51 -7.12 -20.21 -25.07
C ASP A 51 -6.72 -20.37 -23.60
N GLU A 52 -7.68 -20.67 -22.72
CA GLU A 52 -7.39 -20.91 -21.28
C GLU A 52 -6.50 -22.14 -21.09
N LEU A 53 -6.84 -23.26 -21.72
CA LEU A 53 -6.02 -24.47 -21.69
C LEU A 53 -4.61 -24.25 -22.26
N ALA A 54 -4.48 -23.52 -23.37
CA ALA A 54 -3.19 -23.19 -23.95
C ALA A 54 -2.32 -22.35 -22.97
N SER A 55 -2.91 -21.40 -22.29
CA SER A 55 -2.20 -20.58 -21.30
C SER A 55 -1.72 -21.40 -20.10
N GLN A 56 -2.53 -22.34 -19.59
CA GLN A 56 -2.17 -23.24 -18.49
C GLN A 56 -1.03 -24.19 -18.91
N ILE A 57 -1.07 -24.72 -20.13
CA ILE A 57 0.01 -25.54 -20.68
C ILE A 57 1.30 -24.73 -20.79
N CYS A 58 1.23 -23.48 -21.27
CA CYS A 58 2.39 -22.60 -21.34
C CYS A 58 2.94 -22.31 -19.93
N THR A 59 2.08 -22.07 -18.94
CA THR A 59 2.49 -21.86 -17.56
C THR A 59 3.23 -23.08 -16.99
N SER A 60 2.78 -24.30 -17.27
CA SER A 60 3.47 -25.51 -16.83
C SER A 60 4.85 -25.71 -17.50
N LEU A 61 5.06 -25.13 -18.68
CA LEU A 61 6.33 -25.18 -19.42
C LEU A 61 7.31 -24.07 -19.02
N CYS A 62 6.93 -23.14 -18.13
CA CYS A 62 7.82 -22.05 -17.66
C CYS A 62 9.10 -22.56 -16.98
N THR A 63 9.05 -23.75 -16.38
CA THR A 63 10.23 -24.40 -15.77
C THR A 63 11.27 -24.82 -16.80
N GLU A 64 10.85 -25.09 -18.03
CA GLU A 64 11.74 -25.46 -19.13
C GLU A 64 12.32 -24.20 -19.82
N ASN A 65 11.46 -23.20 -20.08
CA ASN A 65 11.86 -21.92 -20.66
C ASN A 65 10.87 -20.81 -20.24
N THR A 66 11.41 -19.71 -19.68
CA THR A 66 10.63 -18.57 -19.19
C THR A 66 9.81 -17.87 -20.28
N ASP A 67 10.17 -17.99 -21.55
CA ASP A 67 9.40 -17.42 -22.65
C ASP A 67 8.01 -18.06 -22.84
N TYR A 68 7.80 -19.29 -22.33
CA TYR A 68 6.46 -19.87 -22.25
C TYR A 68 5.55 -19.08 -21.32
N GLY A 69 6.07 -18.50 -20.22
CA GLY A 69 5.31 -17.59 -19.36
C GLY A 69 4.88 -16.32 -20.09
N LYS A 70 5.75 -15.79 -20.96
CA LYS A 70 5.40 -14.64 -21.82
C LYS A 70 4.31 -15.03 -22.85
N LEU A 71 4.31 -16.24 -23.38
CA LEU A 71 3.23 -16.71 -24.23
C LEU A 71 1.93 -16.89 -23.44
N ALA A 72 2.00 -17.45 -22.22
CA ALA A 72 0.84 -17.68 -21.38
C ALA A 72 0.05 -16.38 -21.14
N HIS A 73 0.74 -15.29 -20.71
CA HIS A 73 0.05 -14.02 -20.48
C HIS A 73 -0.49 -13.39 -21.77
N ARG A 74 0.23 -13.48 -22.90
CA ARG A 74 -0.28 -12.97 -24.18
C ARG A 74 -1.56 -13.68 -24.61
N ILE A 75 -1.68 -14.98 -24.36
CA ILE A 75 -2.88 -15.75 -24.69
C ILE A 75 -4.07 -15.30 -23.83
N VAL A 76 -3.93 -15.22 -22.49
CA VAL A 76 -5.05 -14.85 -21.61
C VAL A 76 -5.50 -13.41 -21.82
N ILE A 77 -4.58 -12.47 -22.03
CA ILE A 77 -4.92 -11.08 -22.31
C ILE A 77 -5.62 -10.96 -23.66
N SER A 78 -5.09 -11.59 -24.71
CA SER A 78 -5.74 -11.62 -25.99
C SER A 78 -7.12 -12.32 -25.94
N ASN A 79 -7.31 -13.32 -25.05
CA ASN A 79 -8.61 -13.94 -24.80
C ASN A 79 -9.58 -12.95 -24.18
N ASN A 80 -9.16 -12.22 -23.12
CA ASN A 80 -9.95 -11.17 -22.50
C ASN A 80 -10.35 -10.07 -23.50
N HIS A 81 -9.39 -9.59 -24.33
CA HIS A 81 -9.67 -8.58 -25.36
C HIS A 81 -10.70 -9.05 -26.42
N LYS A 82 -10.77 -10.35 -26.69
CA LYS A 82 -11.78 -10.93 -27.61
C LYS A 82 -13.15 -11.12 -26.95
N LEU A 83 -13.21 -11.19 -25.62
CA LEU A 83 -14.44 -11.39 -24.87
C LEU A 83 -15.05 -10.06 -24.40
N THR A 84 -14.28 -8.97 -24.39
CA THR A 84 -14.67 -7.66 -23.86
C THR A 84 -14.74 -6.61 -24.96
N ASN A 85 -15.56 -5.57 -24.75
CA ASN A 85 -15.61 -4.44 -25.67
C ASN A 85 -14.30 -3.64 -25.62
N SER A 86 -13.86 -3.11 -26.75
CA SER A 86 -12.69 -2.21 -26.82
C SER A 86 -13.04 -0.76 -26.52
N ASN A 87 -14.31 -0.40 -26.56
CA ASN A 87 -14.77 0.94 -26.26
C ASN A 87 -15.07 1.06 -24.75
N PHE A 88 -14.38 1.96 -24.08
CA PHE A 88 -14.53 2.20 -22.64
C PHE A 88 -15.93 2.68 -22.29
N PHE A 89 -16.45 3.66 -23.05
CA PHE A 89 -17.78 4.21 -22.82
C PHE A 89 -18.88 3.14 -22.90
N GLU A 90 -18.85 2.27 -23.91
CA GLU A 90 -19.84 1.20 -24.07
C GLU A 90 -19.74 0.20 -22.91
N THR A 91 -18.55 -0.08 -22.39
CA THR A 91 -18.37 -0.91 -21.19
C THR A 91 -18.98 -0.25 -19.96
N MET A 92 -18.74 1.04 -19.73
CA MET A 92 -19.30 1.78 -18.59
C MET A 92 -20.83 1.94 -18.72
N LYS A 93 -21.36 2.17 -19.90
CA LYS A 93 -22.80 2.19 -20.18
C LYS A 93 -23.45 0.85 -19.86
N LEU A 94 -22.80 -0.26 -20.20
CA LEU A 94 -23.26 -1.61 -19.87
C LEU A 94 -23.32 -1.83 -18.35
N LEU A 95 -22.29 -1.37 -17.60
CA LEU A 95 -22.25 -1.47 -16.13
C LEU A 95 -23.29 -0.57 -15.46
N TYR A 96 -23.56 0.60 -16.04
CA TYR A 96 -24.55 1.54 -15.54
C TYR A 96 -26.00 1.08 -15.79
N SER A 97 -26.28 0.45 -16.93
CA SER A 97 -27.61 0.02 -17.34
C SER A 97 -28.14 -1.23 -16.60
N GLN A 98 -27.37 -1.79 -15.67
CA GLN A 98 -27.81 -2.94 -14.89
C GLN A 98 -29.00 -2.56 -13.98
N LYS A 99 -29.87 -3.54 -13.66
CA LYS A 99 -30.98 -3.35 -12.70
C LYS A 99 -30.52 -2.74 -11.37
N SER A 100 -29.30 -3.07 -10.94
CA SER A 100 -28.57 -2.41 -9.87
C SER A 100 -27.27 -1.87 -10.46
N PRO A 101 -27.18 -0.56 -10.76
CA PRO A 101 -26.00 0.03 -11.38
C PRO A 101 -24.72 -0.24 -10.58
N LEU A 102 -23.67 -0.65 -11.26
CA LEU A 102 -22.38 -0.93 -10.65
C LEU A 102 -21.49 0.31 -10.53
N ILE A 103 -21.77 1.35 -11.32
CA ILE A 103 -21.07 2.65 -11.25
C ILE A 103 -22.05 3.75 -10.86
N SER A 104 -21.55 4.82 -10.27
CA SER A 104 -22.37 5.94 -9.78
C SER A 104 -22.86 6.84 -10.91
N ASP A 105 -23.94 7.59 -10.66
CA ASP A 105 -24.51 8.55 -11.61
C ASP A 105 -23.51 9.65 -11.95
N GLU A 106 -22.76 10.14 -10.94
CA GLU A 106 -21.76 11.20 -11.11
C GLU A 106 -20.63 10.72 -12.02
N LEU A 107 -20.13 9.50 -11.81
CA LEU A 107 -19.09 8.94 -12.68
C LEU A 107 -19.62 8.75 -14.11
N TYR A 108 -20.82 8.17 -14.27
CA TYR A 108 -21.39 7.96 -15.60
C TYR A 108 -21.56 9.25 -16.37
N ASN A 109 -22.13 10.28 -15.74
CA ASN A 109 -22.29 11.60 -16.35
C ASN A 109 -20.94 12.25 -16.73
N PHE A 110 -19.94 12.13 -15.86
CA PHE A 110 -18.57 12.60 -16.11
C PHE A 110 -17.93 11.92 -17.32
N ILE A 111 -18.14 10.60 -17.46
CA ILE A 111 -17.68 9.82 -18.63
C ILE A 111 -18.41 10.24 -19.90
N CYS A 112 -19.73 10.43 -19.87
CA CYS A 112 -20.50 10.87 -21.02
C CYS A 112 -19.96 12.19 -21.60
N TYR A 113 -19.65 13.13 -20.70
CA TYR A 113 -19.15 14.45 -21.12
C TYR A 113 -17.74 14.40 -21.69
N ASN A 114 -16.89 13.48 -21.23
CA ASN A 114 -15.47 13.41 -21.57
C ASN A 114 -15.10 12.18 -22.44
N ASN A 115 -16.08 11.51 -23.05
CA ASN A 115 -15.89 10.21 -23.71
C ASN A 115 -14.72 10.18 -24.71
N GLU A 116 -14.64 11.14 -25.62
CA GLU A 116 -13.63 11.16 -26.70
C GLU A 116 -12.20 11.28 -26.14
N ILE A 117 -11.99 12.20 -25.18
CA ILE A 117 -10.67 12.39 -24.59
C ILE A 117 -10.24 11.17 -23.74
N ILE A 118 -11.18 10.55 -23.03
CA ILE A 118 -10.92 9.32 -22.27
C ILE A 118 -10.49 8.20 -23.21
N GLN A 119 -11.28 7.91 -24.25
CA GLN A 119 -10.99 6.82 -25.19
C GLN A 119 -9.65 7.00 -25.89
N LYS A 120 -9.29 8.24 -26.27
CA LYS A 120 -8.01 8.57 -26.92
C LYS A 120 -6.80 8.31 -26.02
N ASN A 121 -6.95 8.41 -24.69
CA ASN A 121 -5.86 8.26 -23.74
C ASN A 121 -5.68 6.83 -23.22
N ILE A 122 -6.57 5.90 -23.56
CA ILE A 122 -6.43 4.49 -23.15
C ILE A 122 -5.46 3.76 -24.08
N ASP A 123 -4.43 3.16 -23.49
CA ASP A 123 -3.44 2.36 -24.20
C ASP A 123 -3.60 0.87 -23.81
N TYR A 124 -4.30 0.10 -24.64
CA TYR A 124 -4.59 -1.32 -24.40
C TYR A 124 -3.36 -2.24 -24.52
N ASP A 125 -2.28 -1.79 -25.16
CA ASP A 125 -1.04 -2.58 -25.24
C ASP A 125 -0.39 -2.72 -23.85
N ARG A 126 -0.67 -1.82 -22.94
CA ARG A 126 -0.20 -1.91 -21.54
C ARG A 126 -0.82 -3.07 -20.76
N ASP A 127 -1.93 -3.65 -21.21
CA ASP A 127 -2.46 -4.88 -20.62
C ASP A 127 -1.42 -6.00 -20.70
N TYR A 128 -0.65 -6.07 -21.80
CA TYR A 128 0.41 -7.06 -22.00
C TYR A 128 1.64 -6.89 -21.08
N ASN A 129 1.69 -5.85 -20.26
CA ASN A 129 2.70 -5.69 -19.21
C ASN A 129 2.38 -6.50 -17.93
N PHE A 130 1.18 -7.08 -17.82
CA PHE A 130 0.81 -7.97 -16.72
C PHE A 130 1.16 -9.42 -17.06
N ASP A 131 1.77 -10.13 -16.11
CA ASP A 131 2.06 -11.54 -16.26
C ASP A 131 0.79 -12.40 -16.12
N PHE A 132 0.93 -13.71 -16.32
CA PHE A 132 -0.19 -14.63 -16.22
C PHE A 132 -0.89 -14.60 -14.84
N PHE A 133 -0.12 -14.65 -13.76
CA PHE A 133 -0.67 -14.67 -12.41
C PHE A 133 -1.30 -13.33 -12.03
N GLY A 134 -0.66 -12.22 -12.41
CA GLY A 134 -1.21 -10.87 -12.22
C GLY A 134 -2.54 -10.71 -12.96
N PHE A 135 -2.61 -11.10 -14.24
CA PHE A 135 -3.87 -11.07 -14.99
C PHE A 135 -4.94 -11.95 -14.34
N LYS A 136 -4.62 -13.20 -13.99
CA LYS A 136 -5.59 -14.13 -13.36
C LYS A 136 -6.09 -13.63 -12.02
N THR A 137 -5.26 -12.94 -11.26
CA THR A 137 -5.66 -12.31 -10.01
C THR A 137 -6.66 -11.17 -10.27
N LEU A 138 -6.38 -10.31 -11.25
CA LEU A 138 -7.29 -9.22 -11.64
C LEU A 138 -8.60 -9.77 -12.20
N GLU A 139 -8.56 -10.74 -13.09
CA GLU A 139 -9.74 -11.40 -13.69
C GLU A 139 -10.64 -12.03 -12.61
N ARG A 140 -10.04 -12.70 -11.63
CA ARG A 140 -10.78 -13.38 -10.56
C ARG A 140 -11.52 -12.43 -9.65
N ALA A 141 -10.88 -11.34 -9.20
CA ALA A 141 -11.35 -10.54 -8.08
C ALA A 141 -11.59 -9.06 -8.39
N TYR A 142 -10.92 -8.46 -9.38
CA TYR A 142 -10.89 -7.01 -9.56
C TYR A 142 -11.72 -6.49 -10.74
N LEU A 143 -11.64 -7.19 -11.89
CA LEU A 143 -12.38 -6.78 -13.08
C LEU A 143 -13.88 -7.02 -12.88
N PHE A 144 -14.70 -6.06 -13.26
CA PHE A 144 -16.16 -6.17 -13.12
C PHE A 144 -16.74 -7.25 -14.02
N LYS A 145 -17.74 -7.92 -13.46
CA LYS A 145 -18.46 -9.05 -14.08
C LYS A 145 -19.96 -8.76 -14.09
N ILE A 146 -20.60 -9.24 -15.13
CA ILE A 146 -22.07 -9.32 -15.22
C ILE A 146 -22.39 -10.80 -15.41
N ASP A 147 -23.26 -11.34 -14.55
CA ASP A 147 -23.64 -12.77 -14.53
C ASP A 147 -22.40 -13.71 -14.52
N GLY A 148 -21.36 -13.34 -13.78
CA GLY A 148 -20.12 -14.10 -13.67
C GLY A 148 -19.14 -13.93 -14.84
N ILE A 149 -19.52 -13.21 -15.90
CA ILE A 149 -18.69 -12.96 -17.09
C ILE A 149 -17.94 -11.63 -16.94
N VAL A 150 -16.62 -11.65 -17.12
CA VAL A 150 -15.79 -10.44 -17.10
C VAL A 150 -16.12 -9.51 -18.27
N VAL A 151 -16.41 -8.26 -18.00
CA VAL A 151 -16.73 -7.22 -19.01
C VAL A 151 -15.69 -6.11 -19.10
N GLU A 152 -14.86 -5.94 -18.06
CA GLU A 152 -13.76 -4.96 -18.05
C GLU A 152 -12.46 -5.55 -18.61
N ARG A 153 -11.67 -4.68 -19.27
CA ARG A 153 -10.23 -4.87 -19.47
C ARG A 153 -9.45 -4.29 -18.30
N ILE A 154 -8.15 -4.60 -18.16
CA ILE A 154 -7.31 -4.01 -17.12
C ILE A 154 -7.31 -2.49 -17.24
N GLN A 155 -7.10 -1.96 -18.45
CA GLN A 155 -7.08 -0.51 -18.66
C GLN A 155 -8.43 0.14 -18.39
N HIS A 156 -9.57 -0.56 -18.58
CA HIS A 156 -10.88 -0.06 -18.18
C HIS A 156 -10.97 0.12 -16.66
N MET A 157 -10.53 -0.87 -15.90
CA MET A 157 -10.49 -0.79 -14.44
C MET A 157 -9.62 0.38 -13.97
N LEU A 158 -8.39 0.52 -14.50
CA LEU A 158 -7.48 1.59 -14.10
C LEU A 158 -8.03 2.98 -14.45
N MET A 159 -8.66 3.12 -15.62
CA MET A 159 -9.30 4.38 -16.03
C MET A 159 -10.53 4.68 -15.15
N ARG A 160 -11.40 3.70 -14.90
CA ARG A 160 -12.55 3.84 -13.98
C ARG A 160 -12.13 4.30 -12.60
N VAL A 161 -11.06 3.70 -12.05
CA VAL A 161 -10.53 4.08 -10.73
C VAL A 161 -10.03 5.52 -10.73
N SER A 162 -9.28 5.92 -11.74
CA SER A 162 -8.76 7.28 -11.86
C SER A 162 -9.87 8.33 -12.02
N LEU A 163 -10.85 8.05 -12.89
CA LEU A 163 -12.00 8.93 -13.07
C LEU A 163 -12.86 9.02 -11.81
N GLY A 164 -13.07 7.90 -11.12
CA GLY A 164 -13.83 7.87 -9.87
C GLY A 164 -13.17 8.65 -8.72
N LEU A 165 -11.83 8.78 -8.71
CA LEU A 165 -11.10 9.60 -7.74
C LEU A 165 -11.09 11.10 -8.11
N HIS A 166 -11.26 11.44 -9.37
CA HIS A 166 -11.12 12.81 -9.89
C HIS A 166 -12.35 13.28 -10.68
N ILE A 167 -13.55 12.93 -10.22
CA ILE A 167 -14.79 13.44 -10.85
C ILE A 167 -14.76 14.97 -10.87
N GLY A 168 -14.97 15.55 -12.05
CA GLY A 168 -14.91 16.99 -12.29
C GLY A 168 -13.53 17.53 -12.73
N ASP A 169 -12.46 16.71 -12.65
CA ASP A 169 -11.10 17.08 -13.06
C ASP A 169 -10.51 16.02 -13.99
N ILE A 170 -10.72 16.19 -15.30
CA ILE A 170 -10.27 15.22 -16.31
C ILE A 170 -8.75 15.12 -16.40
N ASP A 171 -8.03 16.23 -16.23
CA ASP A 171 -6.58 16.26 -16.36
C ASP A 171 -5.93 15.50 -15.19
N ALA A 172 -6.40 15.69 -13.97
CA ALA A 172 -5.95 14.93 -12.81
C ALA A 172 -6.28 13.43 -12.96
N ALA A 173 -7.46 13.09 -13.48
CA ALA A 173 -7.85 11.71 -13.76
C ALA A 173 -6.93 11.04 -14.78
N LEU A 174 -6.67 11.69 -15.91
CA LEU A 174 -5.79 11.18 -16.96
C LEU A 174 -4.33 11.06 -16.49
N ASN A 175 -3.87 12.00 -15.66
CA ASN A 175 -2.54 11.93 -15.07
C ASN A 175 -2.43 10.73 -14.10
N SER A 176 -3.41 10.56 -13.21
CA SER A 176 -3.48 9.41 -12.30
C SER A 176 -3.51 8.07 -13.07
N TYR A 177 -4.35 7.97 -14.11
CA TYR A 177 -4.40 6.81 -15.00
C TYR A 177 -3.03 6.53 -15.65
N LYS A 178 -2.36 7.54 -16.19
CA LYS A 178 -1.05 7.41 -16.83
C LYS A 178 -0.03 6.79 -15.87
N PHE A 179 0.01 7.24 -14.62
CA PHE A 179 0.95 6.71 -13.63
C PHE A 179 0.61 5.26 -13.21
N MET A 180 -0.67 4.95 -12.95
CA MET A 180 -1.10 3.57 -12.63
C MET A 180 -0.90 2.62 -13.80
N SER A 181 -1.28 3.04 -15.00
CA SER A 181 -1.19 2.23 -16.22
C SER A 181 0.26 1.89 -16.59
N ASN A 182 1.22 2.78 -16.29
CA ASN A 182 2.65 2.51 -16.40
C ASN A 182 3.24 1.78 -15.19
N LYS A 183 2.42 1.37 -14.23
CA LYS A 183 2.81 0.62 -13.03
C LYS A 183 3.78 1.36 -12.10
N TYR A 184 3.77 2.69 -12.07
CA TYR A 184 4.59 3.42 -11.10
C TYR A 184 4.05 3.29 -9.68
N PHE A 185 2.73 3.10 -9.53
CA PHE A 185 2.09 2.78 -8.26
C PHE A 185 0.81 1.95 -8.46
N THR A 186 0.29 1.43 -7.37
CA THR A 186 -1.06 0.86 -7.29
C THR A 186 -1.77 1.36 -6.03
N HIS A 187 -3.08 1.57 -6.13
CA HIS A 187 -3.93 1.74 -4.96
C HIS A 187 -4.20 0.40 -4.26
N ALA A 188 -4.64 0.49 -3.01
CA ALA A 188 -5.08 -0.68 -2.25
C ALA A 188 -6.34 -1.31 -2.85
N THR A 189 -6.57 -2.58 -2.50
CA THR A 189 -7.67 -3.40 -3.01
C THR A 189 -9.05 -2.72 -2.93
N PRO A 190 -9.49 -2.10 -1.81
CA PRO A 190 -10.81 -1.46 -1.76
C PRO A 190 -10.94 -0.30 -2.74
N THR A 191 -9.90 0.49 -2.93
CA THR A 191 -9.91 1.58 -3.92
C THR A 191 -10.08 1.04 -5.34
N LEU A 192 -9.34 -0.02 -5.70
CA LEU A 192 -9.46 -0.66 -7.02
C LEU A 192 -10.85 -1.32 -7.23
N PHE A 193 -11.44 -1.87 -6.17
CA PHE A 193 -12.76 -2.50 -6.23
C PHE A 193 -13.90 -1.50 -6.39
N HIS A 194 -13.87 -0.41 -5.61
CA HIS A 194 -15.05 0.39 -5.37
C HIS A 194 -14.97 1.83 -5.89
N SER A 195 -13.80 2.30 -6.39
CA SER A 195 -13.73 3.64 -6.95
C SER A 195 -14.67 3.79 -8.15
N GLY A 196 -15.51 4.82 -8.10
CA GLY A 196 -16.54 5.09 -9.09
C GLY A 196 -17.81 4.24 -8.97
N THR A 197 -17.98 3.44 -7.91
CA THR A 197 -19.21 2.69 -7.63
C THR A 197 -20.19 3.50 -6.78
N THR A 198 -21.43 3.03 -6.70
CA THR A 198 -22.50 3.66 -5.90
C THR A 198 -22.24 3.65 -4.38
N LYS A 199 -21.39 2.73 -3.88
CA LYS A 199 -20.94 2.66 -2.48
C LYS A 199 -19.42 2.54 -2.45
N ALA A 200 -18.74 3.65 -2.67
CA ALA A 200 -17.29 3.71 -2.81
C ALA A 200 -16.61 3.67 -1.44
N GLN A 201 -16.59 2.50 -0.76
CA GLN A 201 -15.72 2.27 0.39
C GLN A 201 -14.31 1.99 -0.13
N LEU A 202 -13.37 2.92 0.08
CA LEU A 202 -12.05 2.95 -0.55
C LEU A 202 -10.91 2.65 0.43
N LEU A 203 -11.20 2.54 1.74
CA LEU A 203 -10.22 2.37 2.81
C LEU A 203 -9.93 0.91 3.09
N SER A 204 -8.68 0.60 3.44
CA SER A 204 -8.23 -0.79 3.63
C SER A 204 -8.16 -1.21 5.08
N CYS A 205 -7.72 -0.32 5.97
CA CYS A 205 -7.27 -0.63 7.31
C CYS A 205 -8.06 0.16 8.34
N PHE A 206 -8.54 -0.55 9.36
CA PHE A 206 -9.35 0.04 10.43
C PHE A 206 -8.77 -0.39 11.78
N LEU A 207 -8.58 0.57 12.69
CA LEU A 207 -8.12 0.38 14.06
C LEU A 207 -9.23 0.84 14.98
N ILE A 208 -9.68 -0.06 15.86
CA ILE A 208 -10.89 0.12 16.66
C ILE A 208 -10.57 -0.08 18.14
N GLY A 209 -11.04 0.84 18.98
CA GLY A 209 -11.06 0.68 20.43
C GLY A 209 -12.36 0.04 20.91
N THR A 210 -12.29 -0.64 22.03
CA THR A 210 -13.45 -1.27 22.68
C THR A 210 -13.62 -0.74 24.09
N GLU A 211 -14.82 -0.24 24.42
CA GLU A 211 -15.20 0.14 25.79
C GLU A 211 -15.52 -1.10 26.63
N ASP A 212 -15.15 -1.10 27.92
CA ASP A 212 -15.45 -2.18 28.88
C ASP A 212 -16.90 -2.11 29.37
N SER A 213 -17.85 -2.31 28.45
CA SER A 213 -19.28 -2.44 28.72
C SER A 213 -19.91 -3.38 27.71
N ILE A 214 -21.04 -4.01 28.07
CA ILE A 214 -21.78 -4.86 27.12
C ILE A 214 -22.18 -4.08 25.87
N ASN A 215 -22.65 -2.84 26.03
CA ASN A 215 -23.01 -1.98 24.92
C ASN A 215 -21.81 -1.65 24.03
N GLY A 216 -20.67 -1.30 24.64
CA GLY A 216 -19.43 -1.02 23.92
C GLY A 216 -18.89 -2.24 23.15
N ILE A 217 -18.85 -3.41 23.81
CA ILE A 217 -18.39 -4.67 23.18
C ILE A 217 -19.25 -5.03 21.97
N TYR A 218 -20.58 -5.05 22.12
CA TYR A 218 -21.49 -5.41 21.01
C TYR A 218 -21.56 -4.32 19.93
N LYS A 219 -21.40 -3.04 20.29
CA LYS A 219 -21.21 -1.96 19.31
C LYS A 219 -19.97 -2.25 18.45
N THR A 220 -18.82 -2.54 19.07
CA THR A 220 -17.58 -2.84 18.35
C THR A 220 -17.73 -4.06 17.45
N ILE A 221 -18.39 -5.13 17.90
CA ILE A 221 -18.68 -6.32 17.07
C ILE A 221 -19.53 -5.95 15.86
N THR A 222 -20.58 -5.13 16.06
CA THR A 222 -21.45 -4.67 14.98
C THR A 222 -20.69 -3.82 13.97
N ASP A 223 -19.83 -2.94 14.45
CA ASP A 223 -19.02 -2.06 13.59
C ASP A 223 -17.97 -2.87 12.81
N CYS A 224 -17.36 -3.88 13.44
CA CYS A 224 -16.49 -4.84 12.76
C CYS A 224 -17.24 -5.57 11.61
N ALA A 225 -18.49 -5.98 11.84
CA ALA A 225 -19.29 -6.63 10.81
C ALA A 225 -19.57 -5.69 9.62
N LYS A 226 -19.96 -4.43 9.87
CA LYS A 226 -20.21 -3.42 8.82
C LYS A 226 -18.94 -3.10 8.01
N ILE A 227 -17.80 -2.97 8.69
CA ILE A 227 -16.52 -2.69 8.05
C ILE A 227 -16.06 -3.90 7.23
N SER A 228 -16.16 -5.12 7.77
CA SER A 228 -15.79 -6.35 7.07
C SER A 228 -16.64 -6.56 5.82
N GLN A 229 -17.94 -6.30 5.86
CA GLN A 229 -18.85 -6.40 4.71
C GLN A 229 -18.35 -5.58 3.51
N LEU A 230 -17.69 -4.45 3.75
CA LEU A 230 -17.17 -3.53 2.74
C LEU A 230 -15.65 -3.70 2.48
N ALA A 231 -15.12 -4.89 2.76
CA ALA A 231 -13.73 -5.28 2.48
C ALA A 231 -12.65 -4.57 3.33
N GLY A 232 -13.01 -4.00 4.51
CA GLY A 232 -12.05 -3.45 5.46
C GLY A 232 -11.34 -4.53 6.28
N GLY A 233 -10.00 -4.42 6.45
CA GLY A 233 -9.21 -5.21 7.38
C GLY A 233 -9.19 -4.53 8.75
N ILE A 234 -9.33 -5.30 9.84
CA ILE A 234 -9.63 -4.75 11.16
C ILE A 234 -8.59 -5.16 12.20
N GLY A 235 -8.09 -4.18 12.98
CA GLY A 235 -7.39 -4.41 14.24
C GLY A 235 -8.20 -3.84 15.40
N VAL A 236 -8.40 -4.63 16.45
CA VAL A 236 -9.16 -4.23 17.65
C VAL A 236 -8.28 -4.34 18.86
N HIS A 237 -8.14 -3.27 19.64
CA HIS A 237 -7.50 -3.35 20.96
C HIS A 237 -8.52 -3.56 22.08
N ILE A 238 -8.24 -4.53 22.94
CA ILE A 238 -9.13 -4.98 24.01
C ILE A 238 -8.50 -4.92 25.39
N ASP A 239 -7.37 -4.25 25.52
CA ASP A 239 -6.58 -4.13 26.75
C ASP A 239 -7.32 -3.36 27.87
N SER A 240 -8.42 -2.65 27.55
CA SER A 240 -9.32 -2.04 28.55
C SER A 240 -10.36 -2.99 29.10
N ILE A 241 -10.62 -4.14 28.47
CA ILE A 241 -11.64 -5.09 28.93
C ILE A 241 -11.16 -5.79 30.20
N ARG A 242 -12.05 -5.92 31.18
CA ARG A 242 -11.75 -6.60 32.44
C ARG A 242 -11.54 -8.10 32.25
N SER A 243 -10.68 -8.67 33.07
CA SER A 243 -10.30 -10.07 33.02
C SER A 243 -11.35 -11.02 33.62
N GLN A 244 -11.14 -12.31 33.41
CA GLN A 244 -11.92 -13.36 34.05
C GLN A 244 -11.90 -13.24 35.57
N GLY A 245 -13.05 -13.37 36.20
CA GLY A 245 -13.20 -13.29 37.66
C GLY A 245 -13.29 -11.86 38.23
N SER A 246 -13.14 -10.81 37.41
CA SER A 246 -13.34 -9.42 37.84
C SER A 246 -14.77 -9.18 38.28
N TYR A 247 -14.94 -8.34 39.31
CA TYR A 247 -16.24 -8.06 39.90
C TYR A 247 -17.10 -7.17 38.99
N ILE A 248 -18.35 -7.55 38.82
CA ILE A 248 -19.37 -6.76 38.08
C ILE A 248 -20.29 -6.07 39.09
N ARG A 249 -20.08 -4.76 39.29
CA ARG A 249 -20.78 -3.98 40.34
C ARG A 249 -22.30 -4.00 40.20
N GLY A 250 -22.84 -3.97 38.97
CA GLY A 250 -24.29 -3.89 38.75
C GLY A 250 -25.07 -5.16 39.05
N THR A 251 -24.41 -6.33 38.99
CA THR A 251 -25.07 -7.64 39.17
C THR A 251 -24.52 -8.46 40.32
N ASN A 252 -23.52 -7.96 41.06
CA ASN A 252 -22.77 -8.70 42.07
C ASN A 252 -22.17 -10.02 41.55
N GLY A 253 -21.91 -10.09 40.24
CA GLY A 253 -21.36 -11.25 39.57
C GLY A 253 -19.88 -11.13 39.26
N LYS A 254 -19.35 -12.08 38.50
CA LYS A 254 -17.96 -12.10 38.03
C LYS A 254 -17.92 -12.13 36.50
N SER A 255 -16.95 -11.40 35.92
CA SER A 255 -16.68 -11.39 34.48
C SER A 255 -16.23 -12.79 34.00
N SER A 256 -16.67 -13.16 32.82
CA SER A 256 -16.21 -14.38 32.12
C SER A 256 -14.86 -14.17 31.41
N GLY A 257 -14.33 -12.95 31.40
CA GLY A 257 -13.06 -12.60 30.74
C GLY A 257 -13.17 -12.43 29.23
N ILE A 258 -12.01 -12.29 28.57
CA ILE A 258 -11.95 -11.96 27.15
C ILE A 258 -12.22 -13.16 26.22
N ILE A 259 -11.99 -14.39 26.62
CA ILE A 259 -12.07 -15.56 25.73
C ILE A 259 -13.49 -15.80 25.20
N PRO A 260 -14.56 -15.83 26.02
CA PRO A 260 -15.91 -15.97 25.53
C PRO A 260 -16.34 -14.80 24.61
N MET A 261 -15.90 -13.58 24.93
CA MET A 261 -16.10 -12.41 24.07
C MET A 261 -15.46 -12.61 22.69
N LEU A 262 -14.19 -13.06 22.65
CA LEU A 262 -13.44 -13.30 21.40
C LEU A 262 -14.08 -14.38 20.52
N ARG A 263 -14.79 -15.36 21.10
CA ARG A 263 -15.56 -16.34 20.32
C ARG A 263 -16.66 -15.68 19.48
N VAL A 264 -17.31 -14.65 20.02
CA VAL A 264 -18.33 -13.89 19.25
C VAL A 264 -17.66 -13.14 18.07
N TYR A 265 -16.49 -12.52 18.30
CA TYR A 265 -15.71 -11.91 17.21
C TYR A 265 -15.30 -12.95 16.16
N ASN A 266 -14.87 -14.13 16.59
CA ASN A 266 -14.46 -15.23 15.69
C ASN A 266 -15.60 -15.65 14.77
N GLU A 267 -16.79 -15.90 15.33
CA GLU A 267 -17.95 -16.28 14.53
C GLU A 267 -18.44 -15.13 13.62
N THR A 268 -18.33 -13.89 14.08
CA THR A 268 -18.61 -12.71 13.24
C THR A 268 -17.65 -12.64 12.05
N ALA A 269 -16.36 -12.84 12.26
CA ALA A 269 -15.36 -12.85 11.18
C ALA A 269 -15.63 -13.96 10.15
N LYS A 270 -16.07 -15.14 10.58
CA LYS A 270 -16.45 -16.26 9.71
C LYS A 270 -17.71 -15.98 8.91
N TYR A 271 -18.71 -15.38 9.55
CA TYR A 271 -20.02 -15.13 8.93
C TYR A 271 -19.97 -13.97 7.93
N VAL A 272 -19.27 -12.87 8.25
CA VAL A 272 -19.29 -11.65 7.43
C VAL A 272 -18.09 -11.63 6.48
N ASN A 273 -18.32 -12.04 5.24
CA ASN A 273 -17.34 -12.04 4.17
C ASN A 273 -17.10 -10.62 3.62
N GLN A 274 -15.87 -10.34 3.20
CA GLN A 274 -15.47 -9.09 2.54
C GLN A 274 -16.05 -9.00 1.12
N GLY A 275 -17.28 -8.46 1.00
CA GLY A 275 -17.99 -8.31 -0.27
C GLY A 275 -18.21 -9.62 -1.04
N GLY A 276 -18.25 -10.76 -0.36
CA GLY A 276 -18.34 -12.09 -0.97
C GLY A 276 -17.06 -12.55 -1.69
N LYS A 277 -15.96 -11.81 -1.59
CA LYS A 277 -14.69 -12.06 -2.32
C LYS A 277 -13.59 -12.64 -1.44
N ARG A 278 -13.60 -12.36 -0.14
CA ARG A 278 -12.63 -12.83 0.87
C ARG A 278 -13.33 -13.12 2.19
N ASN A 279 -12.76 -13.99 3.03
CA ASN A 279 -13.24 -14.17 4.39
C ASN A 279 -12.93 -12.93 5.23
N GLY A 280 -13.81 -12.62 6.19
CA GLY A 280 -13.57 -11.58 7.18
C GLY A 280 -12.34 -11.93 8.02
N SER A 281 -11.58 -10.92 8.42
CA SER A 281 -10.36 -11.13 9.20
C SER A 281 -10.19 -10.01 10.20
N ILE A 282 -9.91 -10.35 11.46
CA ILE A 282 -9.76 -9.42 12.58
C ILE A 282 -8.51 -9.79 13.37
N ALA A 283 -7.65 -8.80 13.62
CA ALA A 283 -6.53 -8.92 14.55
C ALA A 283 -6.91 -8.32 15.90
N ILE A 284 -6.61 -9.03 16.97
CA ILE A 284 -6.89 -8.64 18.35
C ILE A 284 -5.58 -8.27 19.04
N TYR A 285 -5.53 -7.06 19.58
CA TYR A 285 -4.37 -6.49 20.26
C TYR A 285 -4.56 -6.49 21.76
N LEU A 286 -3.54 -6.98 22.48
CA LEU A 286 -3.53 -7.06 23.93
C LEU A 286 -2.15 -6.66 24.48
N GLU A 287 -2.09 -6.16 25.69
CA GLU A 287 -0.84 -5.92 26.41
C GLU A 287 -0.49 -7.09 27.35
N PRO A 288 0.81 -7.43 27.55
CA PRO A 288 1.21 -8.61 28.30
C PRO A 288 0.94 -8.54 29.81
N HIS A 289 0.53 -7.38 30.33
CA HIS A 289 0.11 -7.25 31.73
C HIS A 289 -1.36 -7.64 31.98
N HIS A 290 -2.14 -7.96 30.92
CA HIS A 290 -3.52 -8.38 31.08
C HIS A 290 -3.61 -9.77 31.74
N PRO A 291 -4.49 -10.00 32.76
CA PRO A 291 -4.55 -11.27 33.47
C PRO A 291 -4.87 -12.49 32.59
N ASP A 292 -5.69 -12.35 31.56
CA ASP A 292 -6.07 -13.44 30.66
C ASP A 292 -5.03 -13.72 29.55
N ILE A 293 -3.81 -13.18 29.67
CA ILE A 293 -2.76 -13.27 28.63
C ILE A 293 -2.41 -14.72 28.26
N LEU A 294 -2.35 -15.64 29.22
CA LEU A 294 -1.98 -17.02 28.96
C LEU A 294 -3.02 -17.75 28.11
N ASP A 295 -4.30 -17.53 28.38
CA ASP A 295 -5.40 -18.09 27.59
C ASP A 295 -5.49 -17.44 26.22
N PHE A 296 -5.27 -16.14 26.14
CA PHE A 296 -5.19 -15.39 24.87
C PHE A 296 -4.11 -15.96 23.93
N LEU A 297 -2.95 -16.36 24.44
CA LEU A 297 -1.88 -16.98 23.65
C LEU A 297 -2.25 -18.38 23.10
N ASP A 298 -3.27 -19.02 23.66
CA ASP A 298 -3.70 -20.36 23.27
C ASP A 298 -4.92 -20.39 22.33
N ILE A 299 -5.58 -19.26 22.05
CA ILE A 299 -6.84 -19.24 21.28
C ILE A 299 -6.71 -19.79 19.85
N ARG A 300 -5.51 -19.81 19.28
CA ARG A 300 -5.27 -20.31 17.92
C ARG A 300 -4.70 -21.72 17.84
N LYS A 301 -4.43 -22.35 18.97
CA LYS A 301 -3.87 -23.71 18.98
C LYS A 301 -4.80 -24.72 18.32
N ASN A 302 -4.22 -25.70 17.64
CA ASN A 302 -4.96 -26.77 16.95
C ASN A 302 -5.46 -27.89 17.86
N HIS A 303 -5.12 -27.83 19.14
CA HIS A 303 -5.48 -28.84 20.16
C HIS A 303 -6.03 -28.17 21.43
N GLY A 304 -6.62 -28.94 22.32
CA GLY A 304 -7.20 -28.50 23.59
C GLY A 304 -8.71 -28.29 23.49
N ASN A 305 -9.27 -27.59 24.50
CA ASN A 305 -10.71 -27.34 24.55
C ASN A 305 -11.18 -26.37 23.44
N GLU A 306 -12.07 -26.85 22.57
CA GLU A 306 -12.61 -26.05 21.45
C GLU A 306 -13.38 -24.80 21.93
N ASP A 307 -13.97 -24.83 23.12
CA ASP A 307 -14.66 -23.67 23.69
C ASP A 307 -13.71 -22.49 24.02
N GLN A 308 -12.42 -22.75 24.05
CA GLN A 308 -11.38 -21.75 24.27
C GLN A 308 -10.61 -21.38 22.98
N ARG A 309 -11.13 -21.76 21.81
CA ARG A 309 -10.45 -21.53 20.53
C ARG A 309 -11.16 -20.47 19.69
N CYS A 310 -10.34 -19.63 19.05
CA CYS A 310 -10.77 -18.57 18.13
C CYS A 310 -9.77 -18.50 16.96
N ARG A 311 -9.72 -19.58 16.15
CA ARG A 311 -8.64 -19.78 15.16
C ARG A 311 -8.70 -18.82 13.97
N ASP A 312 -9.85 -18.21 13.70
CA ASP A 312 -10.04 -17.27 12.61
C ASP A 312 -9.65 -15.82 12.98
N LEU A 313 -9.38 -15.57 14.27
CA LEU A 313 -8.80 -14.31 14.74
C LEU A 313 -7.28 -14.36 14.72
N PHE A 314 -6.64 -13.25 14.44
CA PHE A 314 -5.20 -13.07 14.60
C PHE A 314 -4.91 -12.42 15.94
N THR A 315 -3.87 -12.88 16.64
CA THR A 315 -3.45 -12.29 17.91
C THR A 315 -2.25 -11.39 17.74
N ALA A 316 -2.17 -10.32 18.53
CA ALA A 316 -1.06 -9.38 18.54
C ALA A 316 -0.79 -8.86 19.96
N LEU A 317 0.47 -8.54 20.25
CA LEU A 317 0.90 -7.99 21.52
C LEU A 317 1.57 -6.63 21.33
N MET A 318 1.19 -5.67 22.19
CA MET A 318 1.84 -4.37 22.34
C MET A 318 2.80 -4.45 23.53
N LEU A 319 4.10 -4.64 23.26
CA LEU A 319 5.13 -4.80 24.30
C LEU A 319 5.68 -3.43 24.73
N SER A 320 5.77 -3.21 26.06
CA SER A 320 6.44 -2.03 26.61
C SER A 320 7.96 -2.22 26.69
N ASP A 321 8.69 -1.11 26.73
CA ASP A 321 10.14 -1.12 26.96
C ASP A 321 10.44 -1.80 28.32
N LEU A 322 9.67 -1.52 29.37
CA LEU A 322 9.81 -2.17 30.68
C LEU A 322 9.77 -3.69 30.57
N PHE A 323 8.83 -4.27 29.78
CA PHE A 323 8.77 -5.72 29.58
C PHE A 323 10.04 -6.23 28.91
N MET A 324 10.51 -5.57 27.88
CA MET A 324 11.70 -5.97 27.12
C MET A 324 12.99 -5.82 27.94
N GLU A 325 13.10 -4.77 28.76
CA GLU A 325 14.23 -4.55 29.66
C GLU A 325 14.31 -5.67 30.71
N LYS A 326 13.21 -5.95 31.41
CA LYS A 326 13.16 -7.02 32.40
C LYS A 326 13.38 -8.42 31.81
N LEU A 327 12.89 -8.64 30.59
CA LEU A 327 13.18 -9.86 29.84
C LEU A 327 14.66 -9.97 29.49
N SER A 328 15.27 -8.89 29.00
CA SER A 328 16.70 -8.86 28.66
C SER A 328 17.58 -9.09 29.90
N GLU A 329 17.25 -8.49 31.04
CA GLU A 329 17.94 -8.74 32.32
C GLU A 329 17.89 -10.21 32.69
N ALA A 330 16.71 -10.84 32.60
CA ALA A 330 16.54 -12.25 32.95
C ALA A 330 17.29 -13.23 31.99
N ILE A 331 17.28 -12.95 30.69
CA ILE A 331 18.00 -13.75 29.68
C ILE A 331 19.52 -13.65 29.87
N ASN A 332 20.05 -12.49 30.25
CA ASN A 332 21.48 -12.27 30.45
C ASN A 332 22.00 -12.73 31.84
N GLY A 333 21.24 -13.55 32.56
CA GLY A 333 21.66 -14.12 33.83
C GLY A 333 21.41 -13.23 35.05
N GLY A 334 20.58 -12.21 34.92
CA GLY A 334 20.07 -11.42 36.03
C GLY A 334 19.01 -12.19 36.86
N ASN A 335 18.48 -11.56 37.90
CA ASN A 335 17.39 -12.14 38.69
C ASN A 335 16.14 -12.28 37.81
N GLU A 336 15.47 -13.45 37.97
CA GLU A 336 14.18 -13.64 37.30
C GLU A 336 13.15 -12.67 37.84
N PHE A 337 12.52 -11.93 36.95
CA PHE A 337 11.51 -10.94 37.28
C PHE A 337 10.11 -11.56 37.22
N GLU A 338 9.37 -11.44 38.31
CA GLU A 338 7.96 -11.83 38.39
C GLU A 338 7.09 -10.74 37.74
N TRP A 339 6.73 -10.97 36.48
CA TRP A 339 5.87 -10.05 35.75
C TRP A 339 4.45 -10.04 36.33
N ALA A 340 4.00 -8.88 36.81
CA ALA A 340 2.70 -8.71 37.42
C ALA A 340 1.60 -8.52 36.36
N LEU A 341 0.47 -9.16 36.58
CA LEU A 341 -0.73 -9.05 35.78
C LEU A 341 -1.76 -8.19 36.48
N PHE A 342 -2.30 -7.19 35.76
CA PHE A 342 -3.18 -6.17 36.29
C PHE A 342 -4.51 -6.14 35.55
N ASP A 343 -5.60 -6.22 36.30
CA ASP A 343 -6.94 -6.03 35.77
C ASP A 343 -7.24 -4.54 35.55
N SER A 344 -7.88 -4.21 34.42
CA SER A 344 -8.16 -2.83 34.03
C SER A 344 -9.09 -2.08 35.00
N ASP A 345 -10.02 -2.78 35.67
CA ASP A 345 -10.94 -2.18 36.65
C ASP A 345 -10.23 -1.82 37.98
N LYS A 346 -9.27 -2.65 38.41
CA LYS A 346 -8.50 -2.42 39.64
C LYS A 346 -7.28 -1.54 39.46
N SER A 347 -6.75 -1.52 38.25
CA SER A 347 -5.51 -0.81 37.91
C SER A 347 -5.68 0.04 36.65
N PRO A 348 -6.58 1.05 36.70
CA PRO A 348 -6.93 1.85 35.52
C PRO A 348 -5.77 2.67 34.99
N GLY A 349 -5.70 2.83 33.67
CA GLY A 349 -4.82 3.79 32.99
C GLY A 349 -3.45 3.24 32.58
N LEU A 350 -3.07 1.99 32.88
CA LEU A 350 -1.84 1.38 32.40
C LEU A 350 -1.78 1.39 30.87
N ASN A 351 -2.88 1.02 30.23
CA ASN A 351 -3.03 0.99 28.77
C ASN A 351 -2.90 2.40 28.13
N ASN A 352 -3.15 3.47 28.89
CA ASN A 352 -3.07 4.86 28.46
C ASN A 352 -1.73 5.53 28.80
N LYS A 353 -0.69 4.74 29.09
CA LYS A 353 0.66 5.21 29.42
C LYS A 353 1.70 4.42 28.60
N TYR A 354 2.86 5.05 28.38
CA TYR A 354 4.04 4.41 27.79
C TYR A 354 5.32 5.01 28.40
N GLY A 355 6.45 4.37 28.17
CA GLY A 355 7.74 4.79 28.67
C GLY A 355 7.78 4.92 30.19
N LYS A 356 8.40 5.98 30.69
CA LYS A 356 8.59 6.21 32.13
C LYS A 356 7.29 6.38 32.92
N GLU A 357 6.25 6.93 32.31
CA GLU A 357 4.93 7.05 32.97
C GLU A 357 4.28 5.69 33.17
N TYR A 358 4.40 4.77 32.19
CA TYR A 358 3.93 3.39 32.33
C TYR A 358 4.70 2.66 33.42
N GLU A 359 6.02 2.74 33.42
CA GLU A 359 6.88 2.13 34.42
C GLU A 359 6.53 2.61 35.85
N THR A 360 6.39 3.92 36.03
CA THR A 360 6.03 4.53 37.32
C THR A 360 4.68 4.01 37.81
N LEU A 361 3.68 3.95 36.94
CA LEU A 361 2.33 3.49 37.29
C LEU A 361 2.32 1.97 37.56
N TYR A 362 3.07 1.18 36.78
CA TYR A 362 3.22 -0.25 36.97
C TYR A 362 3.78 -0.59 38.34
N PHE A 363 4.90 0.02 38.73
CA PHE A 363 5.51 -0.20 40.04
C PHE A 363 4.67 0.37 41.20
N LYS A 364 3.95 1.47 40.98
CA LYS A 364 2.97 1.96 41.97
C LYS A 364 1.91 0.90 42.26
N TYR A 365 1.30 0.30 41.24
CA TYR A 365 0.28 -0.73 41.43
C TYR A 365 0.86 -2.03 41.97
N LEU A 366 2.10 -2.36 41.65
CA LEU A 366 2.82 -3.50 42.23
C LEU A 366 3.01 -3.33 43.75
N ASN A 367 3.40 -2.12 44.19
CA ASN A 367 3.60 -1.78 45.60
C ASN A 367 2.27 -1.69 46.37
N GLU A 368 1.21 -1.29 45.71
CA GLU A 368 -0.16 -1.26 46.26
C GLU A 368 -0.81 -2.66 46.28
N ASN A 369 -0.09 -3.73 45.92
CA ASN A 369 -0.59 -5.11 45.84
C ASN A 369 -1.86 -5.29 44.97
N LYS A 370 -1.97 -4.51 43.89
CA LYS A 370 -3.10 -4.58 42.94
C LYS A 370 -2.97 -5.69 41.89
N ALA A 371 -1.84 -6.35 41.81
CA ALA A 371 -1.63 -7.46 40.91
C ALA A 371 -2.62 -8.60 41.16
N VAL A 372 -3.28 -9.09 40.13
CA VAL A 372 -4.19 -10.24 40.17
C VAL A 372 -3.38 -11.52 40.23
N ALA A 373 -2.27 -11.57 39.51
CA ALA A 373 -1.34 -12.69 39.49
C ALA A 373 0.07 -12.21 39.15
N ARG A 374 1.05 -13.07 39.31
CA ARG A 374 2.43 -12.86 38.87
C ARG A 374 2.90 -14.08 38.10
N ILE A 375 3.77 -13.90 37.15
CA ILE A 375 4.33 -14.97 36.32
C ILE A 375 5.81 -14.69 36.05
N PRO A 376 6.71 -15.67 36.17
CA PRO A 376 8.09 -15.52 35.77
C PRO A 376 8.18 -15.05 34.32
N ILE A 377 8.91 -13.94 34.06
CA ILE A 377 8.92 -13.29 32.74
C ILE A 377 9.45 -14.22 31.65
N LEU A 378 10.43 -15.06 31.94
CA LEU A 378 10.96 -16.08 31.03
C LEU A 378 9.89 -17.11 30.65
N LYS A 379 9.03 -17.50 31.61
CA LYS A 379 7.92 -18.42 31.35
C LYS A 379 6.88 -17.80 30.42
N LEU A 380 6.53 -16.52 30.62
CA LEU A 380 5.62 -15.80 29.75
C LEU A 380 6.22 -15.65 28.34
N TRP A 381 7.50 -15.26 28.25
CA TRP A 381 8.19 -15.14 26.96
C TRP A 381 8.25 -16.46 26.20
N LYS A 382 8.61 -17.53 26.87
CA LYS A 382 8.62 -18.88 26.28
C LYS A 382 7.23 -19.26 25.74
N LYS A 383 6.16 -18.89 26.45
CA LYS A 383 4.78 -19.13 25.99
C LYS A 383 4.45 -18.32 24.73
N ILE A 384 4.87 -17.03 24.67
CA ILE A 384 4.71 -16.18 23.49
C ILE A 384 5.40 -16.80 22.28
N VAL A 385 6.69 -17.16 22.43
CA VAL A 385 7.47 -17.76 21.33
C VAL A 385 6.90 -19.11 20.90
N SER A 386 6.45 -19.96 21.84
CA SER A 386 5.79 -21.23 21.51
C SER A 386 4.52 -21.00 20.68
N SER A 387 3.70 -20.00 21.04
CA SER A 387 2.51 -19.65 20.26
C SER A 387 2.88 -19.23 18.83
N GLN A 388 3.95 -18.42 18.67
CA GLN A 388 4.43 -18.01 17.35
C GLN A 388 4.91 -19.19 16.51
N VAL A 389 5.64 -20.10 17.07
CA VAL A 389 6.13 -21.32 16.38
C VAL A 389 4.97 -22.19 15.92
N GLU A 390 3.95 -22.38 16.79
CA GLU A 390 2.81 -23.26 16.51
C GLU A 390 1.79 -22.63 15.54
N THR A 391 1.56 -21.31 15.60
CA THR A 391 0.41 -20.67 14.96
C THR A 391 0.76 -19.49 14.04
N GLY A 392 2.01 -19.03 14.04
CA GLY A 392 2.45 -17.81 13.33
C GLY A 392 2.06 -16.51 14.03
N THR A 393 1.41 -16.55 15.19
CA THR A 393 0.99 -15.40 16.00
C THR A 393 1.31 -15.64 17.48
N PRO A 394 1.37 -14.61 18.34
CA PRO A 394 0.96 -13.20 18.12
C PRO A 394 1.96 -12.40 17.28
N TYR A 395 1.48 -11.35 16.62
CA TYR A 395 2.33 -10.26 16.13
C TYR A 395 2.97 -9.55 17.33
N ILE A 396 4.18 -9.04 17.17
CA ILE A 396 4.88 -8.28 18.19
C ILE A 396 5.08 -6.84 17.73
N LEU A 397 4.58 -5.88 18.52
CA LEU A 397 4.78 -4.45 18.31
C LEU A 397 5.33 -3.81 19.59
N PHE A 398 6.16 -2.77 19.41
CA PHE A 398 6.83 -2.08 20.51
C PHE A 398 6.10 -0.77 20.84
N LYS A 399 5.23 -0.81 21.87
CA LYS A 399 4.32 0.27 22.26
C LYS A 399 5.05 1.60 22.47
N ASP A 400 6.14 1.57 23.21
CA ASP A 400 6.83 2.79 23.60
C ASP A 400 7.52 3.48 22.41
N GLN A 401 8.16 2.68 21.55
CA GLN A 401 8.78 3.21 20.32
C GLN A 401 7.75 3.81 19.37
N ILE A 402 6.62 3.11 19.17
CA ILE A 402 5.51 3.60 18.35
C ILE A 402 5.05 4.97 18.84
N ASN A 403 4.79 5.09 20.15
CA ASN A 403 4.28 6.34 20.73
C ASN A 403 5.34 7.46 20.76
N ARG A 404 6.62 7.13 20.99
CA ARG A 404 7.72 8.11 20.94
C ARG A 404 7.88 8.73 19.55
N THR A 405 7.67 7.96 18.50
CA THR A 405 7.92 8.40 17.11
C THR A 405 6.66 8.80 16.36
N SER A 406 5.48 8.74 16.99
CA SER A 406 4.23 9.13 16.37
C SER A 406 4.11 10.63 16.14
N ASN A 407 3.60 11.02 14.97
CA ASN A 407 3.17 12.40 14.71
C ASN A 407 1.82 12.74 15.38
N GLN A 408 1.14 11.75 15.97
CA GLN A 408 -0.17 11.91 16.65
C GLN A 408 -0.04 12.02 18.19
N LYS A 409 1.13 12.34 18.74
CA LYS A 409 1.37 12.47 20.18
C LYS A 409 0.46 13.48 20.87
N ASN A 410 0.04 14.51 20.14
CA ASN A 410 -0.88 15.55 20.64
C ASN A 410 -2.33 15.06 20.75
N ILE A 411 -2.66 13.86 20.25
CA ILE A 411 -4.02 13.32 20.27
C ILE A 411 -4.19 12.33 21.40
N GLY A 412 -3.30 11.34 21.49
CA GLY A 412 -3.39 10.30 22.52
C GLY A 412 -2.39 9.17 22.30
N ILE A 413 -2.63 8.05 22.98
CA ILE A 413 -1.75 6.87 22.98
C ILE A 413 -2.22 5.87 21.94
N ILE A 414 -1.30 5.45 21.06
CA ILE A 414 -1.53 4.37 20.09
C ILE A 414 -1.46 3.04 20.85
N ARG A 415 -2.54 2.24 20.76
CA ARG A 415 -2.73 1.00 21.51
C ARG A 415 -2.82 -0.25 20.63
N SER A 416 -2.92 -0.06 19.32
CA SER A 416 -3.00 -1.15 18.34
C SER A 416 -2.41 -0.79 17.00
N SER A 417 -2.44 -1.76 16.11
CA SER A 417 -2.24 -1.62 14.67
C SER A 417 -3.48 -2.19 13.94
N ASN A 418 -3.44 -2.21 12.61
CA ASN A 418 -4.45 -2.82 11.77
C ASN A 418 -4.28 -4.35 11.67
N LEU A 419 -5.00 -4.99 10.74
CA LEU A 419 -4.96 -6.44 10.51
C LEU A 419 -3.55 -6.98 10.19
N CYS A 420 -2.77 -6.25 9.39
CA CYS A 420 -1.47 -6.68 8.88
C CYS A 420 -0.28 -6.05 9.61
N ALA A 421 -0.52 -5.26 10.67
CA ALA A 421 0.47 -4.62 11.53
C ALA A 421 1.39 -3.58 10.86
N GLU A 422 0.98 -2.99 9.72
CA GLU A 422 1.75 -1.95 9.00
C GLU A 422 1.32 -0.51 9.35
N ILE A 423 0.17 -0.32 9.98
CA ILE A 423 -0.37 1.00 10.32
C ILE A 423 -0.44 1.18 11.83
N VAL A 424 0.04 2.31 12.31
CA VAL A 424 -0.04 2.70 13.72
C VAL A 424 -0.59 4.11 13.83
N GLU A 425 -1.86 4.21 14.25
CA GLU A 425 -2.61 5.45 14.37
C GLU A 425 -3.41 5.45 15.67
N TYR A 426 -3.71 6.65 16.18
CA TYR A 426 -4.56 6.80 17.35
C TYR A 426 -5.99 6.31 17.07
N SER A 427 -6.52 5.51 17.98
CA SER A 427 -7.92 5.07 17.95
C SER A 427 -8.42 4.80 19.37
N ASP A 428 -9.71 5.02 19.58
CA ASP A 428 -10.44 4.69 20.80
C ASP A 428 -11.85 4.17 20.46
N ASP A 429 -12.77 4.15 21.41
CA ASP A 429 -14.16 3.71 21.24
C ASP A 429 -15.05 4.77 20.54
N GLN A 430 -14.58 6.00 20.41
CA GLN A 430 -15.29 7.14 19.78
C GLN A 430 -14.70 7.54 18.44
N GLU A 431 -13.48 7.11 18.15
CA GLU A 431 -12.72 7.51 16.97
C GLU A 431 -11.90 6.35 16.42
N TYR A 432 -12.36 5.77 15.30
CA TYR A 432 -11.71 4.63 14.67
C TYR A 432 -10.74 5.12 13.59
N ALA A 433 -9.45 4.83 13.77
CA ALA A 433 -8.49 5.16 12.75
C ALA A 433 -8.71 4.32 11.50
N CYS A 434 -8.54 4.95 10.35
CA CYS A 434 -8.59 4.23 9.07
C CYS A 434 -7.65 4.86 8.06
N CYS A 435 -6.83 4.03 7.42
CA CYS A 435 -5.77 4.48 6.54
C CYS A 435 -6.08 4.30 5.07
N CYS A 436 -5.72 5.31 4.27
CA CYS A 436 -5.75 5.29 2.82
C CYS A 436 -4.42 4.76 2.30
N LEU A 437 -4.42 3.61 1.62
CA LEU A 437 -3.20 2.92 1.22
C LEU A 437 -2.92 2.98 -0.28
N ALA A 438 -1.64 3.16 -0.61
CA ALA A 438 -1.10 2.96 -1.94
C ALA A 438 0.35 2.45 -1.86
N SER A 439 0.84 1.84 -2.93
CA SER A 439 2.18 1.25 -2.98
C SER A 439 2.93 1.69 -4.24
N ILE A 440 4.13 2.22 -4.06
CA ILE A 440 5.03 2.68 -5.12
C ILE A 440 5.82 1.49 -5.66
N SER A 441 5.86 1.33 -6.98
CA SER A 441 6.62 0.26 -7.63
C SER A 441 8.02 0.73 -8.02
N LEU A 442 9.00 0.44 -7.16
CA LEU A 442 10.38 0.90 -7.35
C LEU A 442 11.05 0.32 -8.60
N SER A 443 10.72 -0.91 -8.95
CA SER A 443 11.33 -1.59 -10.11
C SER A 443 10.97 -0.98 -11.46
N HIS A 444 9.93 -0.14 -11.52
CA HIS A 444 9.52 0.59 -12.73
C HIS A 444 10.17 1.97 -12.85
N MET A 445 10.98 2.37 -11.86
CA MET A 445 11.68 3.66 -11.81
C MET A 445 13.18 3.52 -12.14
N ILE A 446 13.53 2.49 -12.89
CA ILE A 446 14.89 2.29 -13.36
C ILE A 446 15.03 2.89 -14.75
N LYS A 447 15.98 3.80 -14.91
CA LYS A 447 16.39 4.34 -16.20
C LYS A 447 17.52 3.48 -16.76
N ASP A 448 17.22 2.71 -17.80
CA ASP A 448 18.24 2.14 -18.65
C ASP A 448 18.80 3.29 -19.51
N LYS A 449 20.10 3.47 -19.48
CA LYS A 449 20.75 4.41 -20.41
C LYS A 449 20.77 3.76 -21.80
N ASN A 450 19.63 3.81 -22.48
CA ASN A 450 19.55 3.50 -23.90
C ASN A 450 20.26 4.59 -24.68
N ILE A 451 21.34 4.22 -25.39
CA ILE A 451 22.05 5.15 -26.25
C ILE A 451 21.25 5.30 -27.55
N ASN A 452 20.31 6.26 -27.58
CA ASN A 452 19.57 6.62 -28.78
C ASN A 452 20.27 7.72 -29.60
N ARG A 453 21.49 8.13 -29.19
CA ARG A 453 22.32 9.10 -29.86
C ARG A 453 23.35 8.41 -30.75
N ASN A 454 23.91 9.13 -31.74
CA ASN A 454 25.03 8.63 -32.51
C ASN A 454 26.22 8.28 -31.59
N VAL A 455 26.78 7.12 -31.78
CA VAL A 455 27.95 6.65 -31.01
C VAL A 455 29.13 6.57 -31.95
N LYS A 456 30.23 7.20 -31.60
CA LYS A 456 31.50 7.08 -32.32
C LYS A 456 32.51 6.38 -31.40
N ILE A 457 33.06 5.27 -31.88
CA ILE A 457 34.07 4.50 -31.15
C ILE A 457 35.41 4.53 -31.94
N PHE A 458 36.42 5.01 -31.28
CA PHE A 458 37.80 4.90 -31.78
C PHE A 458 38.38 3.58 -31.30
N SER A 459 38.72 2.70 -32.21
CA SER A 459 39.09 1.31 -31.90
C SER A 459 40.32 0.86 -32.60
N LYS A 460 40.86 -0.30 -32.23
CA LYS A 460 41.94 -1.00 -32.87
C LYS A 460 41.47 -2.41 -33.22
N SER A 461 41.84 -2.93 -34.40
CA SER A 461 41.44 -4.24 -34.91
C SER A 461 41.78 -5.37 -33.92
N ASP A 462 43.01 -5.38 -33.44
CA ASP A 462 43.47 -6.37 -32.45
C ASP A 462 43.42 -5.84 -31.02
N CYS A 463 42.19 -5.58 -30.55
CA CYS A 463 41.97 -5.04 -29.19
C CYS A 463 40.81 -5.77 -28.53
N LYS A 464 41.08 -6.48 -27.44
CA LYS A 464 40.08 -7.22 -26.66
C LYS A 464 39.01 -6.29 -26.08
N TYR A 465 39.43 -5.16 -25.54
CA TYR A 465 38.51 -4.19 -24.92
C TYR A 465 37.65 -3.44 -25.94
N CYS A 466 38.19 -3.20 -27.15
CA CYS A 466 37.44 -2.60 -28.24
C CYS A 466 36.32 -3.55 -28.72
N ARG A 467 36.62 -4.84 -28.87
CA ARG A 467 35.60 -5.86 -29.20
C ARG A 467 34.54 -5.98 -28.11
N ALA A 468 34.95 -5.90 -26.85
CA ALA A 468 34.04 -5.94 -25.71
C ALA A 468 33.14 -4.69 -25.66
N ALA A 469 33.67 -3.51 -25.90
CA ALA A 469 32.89 -2.26 -25.95
C ALA A 469 31.84 -2.26 -27.08
N LYS A 470 32.25 -2.71 -28.28
CA LYS A 470 31.36 -2.85 -29.44
C LYS A 470 30.14 -3.77 -29.17
N LYS A 471 30.31 -4.83 -28.38
CA LYS A 471 29.23 -5.74 -27.98
C LYS A 471 28.21 -5.10 -27.04
N LEU A 472 28.58 -4.04 -26.33
CA LEU A 472 27.69 -3.32 -25.42
C LEU A 472 26.90 -2.20 -26.12
N LEU A 473 27.27 -1.80 -27.33
CA LEU A 473 26.69 -0.71 -28.08
C LEU A 473 25.66 -1.24 -29.07
N PRO A 474 24.43 -0.70 -29.11
CA PRO A 474 23.38 -1.14 -30.02
C PRO A 474 23.66 -0.73 -31.48
N HIS A 475 24.32 0.41 -31.67
CA HIS A 475 24.80 0.95 -32.95
C HIS A 475 26.02 1.84 -32.68
N TYR A 476 26.92 1.95 -33.63
CA TYR A 476 28.11 2.80 -33.52
C TYR A 476 28.76 3.02 -34.89
N GLU A 477 29.43 4.16 -35.05
CA GLU A 477 30.41 4.43 -36.09
C GLU A 477 31.79 4.01 -35.57
N ASP A 478 32.44 3.09 -36.26
CA ASP A 478 33.75 2.56 -35.87
C ASP A 478 34.88 3.26 -36.61
N VAL A 479 35.69 4.02 -35.91
CA VAL A 479 36.91 4.63 -36.43
C VAL A 479 38.11 3.79 -36.03
N VAL A 480 38.60 2.95 -36.93
CA VAL A 480 39.71 2.06 -36.66
C VAL A 480 41.04 2.77 -36.86
N VAL A 481 41.86 2.77 -35.79
CA VAL A 481 43.17 3.43 -35.75
C VAL A 481 44.28 2.43 -35.48
N ASP A 482 44.56 1.57 -36.48
CA ASP A 482 45.57 0.51 -36.33
C ASP A 482 47.02 1.06 -36.47
N ASN A 483 47.21 2.12 -37.24
CA ASN A 483 48.49 2.78 -37.38
C ASN A 483 48.90 3.49 -36.10
N LYS A 484 50.18 3.32 -35.68
CA LYS A 484 50.72 3.93 -34.43
C LYS A 484 50.71 5.44 -34.50
N THR A 485 51.02 6.04 -35.66
CA THR A 485 51.03 7.49 -35.86
C THR A 485 49.62 8.08 -35.71
N ASP A 486 48.61 7.46 -36.35
CA ASP A 486 47.22 7.94 -36.29
C ASP A 486 46.65 7.85 -34.86
N ARG A 487 47.00 6.79 -34.10
CA ARG A 487 46.69 6.69 -32.67
C ARG A 487 47.28 7.78 -31.84
N SER A 488 48.60 8.07 -32.08
CA SER A 488 49.30 9.12 -31.33
C SER A 488 48.68 10.49 -31.59
N LEU A 489 48.30 10.79 -32.83
CA LEU A 489 47.59 12.00 -33.19
C LEU A 489 46.22 12.07 -32.53
N LEU A 490 45.41 10.98 -32.57
CA LEU A 490 44.12 10.88 -31.88
C LEU A 490 44.27 11.12 -30.38
N TYR A 491 45.28 10.49 -29.74
CA TYR A 491 45.48 10.65 -28.31
C TYR A 491 45.85 12.11 -27.97
N ALA A 492 46.71 12.74 -28.75
CA ALA A 492 47.09 14.15 -28.58
C ALA A 492 45.84 15.07 -28.75
N GLU A 493 45.05 14.87 -29.80
CA GLU A 493 43.84 15.64 -30.06
C GLU A 493 42.82 15.50 -28.93
N LEU A 494 42.50 14.28 -28.53
CA LEU A 494 41.55 14.01 -27.46
C LEU A 494 42.08 14.52 -26.12
N SER A 495 43.35 14.35 -25.83
CA SER A 495 43.95 14.84 -24.59
C SER A 495 43.91 16.38 -24.51
N HIS A 496 44.19 17.07 -25.61
CA HIS A 496 44.10 18.53 -25.69
C HIS A 496 42.66 19.00 -25.52
N LYS A 497 41.71 18.37 -26.23
CA LYS A 497 40.30 18.73 -26.20
C LYS A 497 39.63 18.49 -24.83
N LEU A 498 40.07 17.48 -24.08
CA LEU A 498 39.48 17.05 -22.82
C LEU A 498 40.29 17.47 -21.57
N GLY A 499 41.47 18.05 -21.76
CA GLY A 499 42.33 18.49 -20.66
C GLY A 499 42.87 17.34 -19.77
N LYS A 500 42.95 16.11 -20.30
CA LYS A 500 43.43 14.93 -19.59
C LYS A 500 44.24 14.01 -20.51
N GLU A 501 45.21 13.28 -19.97
CA GLU A 501 46.00 12.33 -20.73
C GLU A 501 45.18 11.14 -21.23
N ILE A 502 45.20 10.87 -22.54
CA ILE A 502 44.58 9.73 -23.20
C ILE A 502 45.68 8.96 -23.93
N ASN A 503 45.80 7.66 -23.61
CA ASN A 503 46.89 6.79 -24.12
C ASN A 503 46.41 5.39 -24.51
N SER A 504 45.09 5.15 -24.60
CA SER A 504 44.52 3.85 -24.86
C SER A 504 43.24 3.88 -25.72
N VAL A 505 42.88 2.76 -26.31
CA VAL A 505 41.59 2.50 -26.97
C VAL A 505 40.89 1.35 -26.28
N PRO A 506 39.52 1.26 -26.33
CA PRO A 506 38.61 2.15 -27.07
C PRO A 506 38.48 3.54 -26.44
N GLN A 507 38.08 4.51 -27.27
CA GLN A 507 37.58 5.80 -26.81
C GLN A 507 36.19 6.03 -27.43
N ILE A 508 35.23 6.46 -26.62
CA ILE A 508 33.83 6.48 -26.99
C ILE A 508 33.24 7.88 -26.80
N LEU A 509 32.62 8.36 -27.85
CA LEU A 509 31.89 9.63 -27.89
C LEU A 509 30.41 9.36 -28.20
N ILE A 510 29.51 10.03 -27.53
CA ILE A 510 28.05 9.94 -27.72
C ILE A 510 27.51 11.33 -28.02
N GLY A 511 26.83 11.49 -29.15
CA GLY A 511 26.23 12.77 -29.55
C GLY A 511 26.38 13.07 -31.02
N ASN A 512 25.99 14.29 -31.42
CA ASN A 512 26.06 14.70 -32.83
C ASN A 512 27.03 15.90 -32.96
N ASP A 513 28.12 15.68 -33.70
CA ASP A 513 29.14 16.70 -33.98
C ASP A 513 28.57 18.00 -34.56
N LYS A 514 27.46 17.91 -35.30
CA LYS A 514 26.78 19.07 -35.93
C LYS A 514 26.14 20.03 -34.93
N ASN A 515 25.77 19.55 -33.73
CA ASN A 515 25.03 20.32 -32.74
C ASN A 515 25.87 20.76 -31.53
N LYS A 516 27.18 20.50 -31.51
CA LYS A 516 28.08 20.69 -30.35
C LYS A 516 27.67 19.96 -29.07
N ASP A 517 26.77 18.94 -29.17
CA ASP A 517 26.29 18.13 -28.07
C ASP A 517 26.96 16.75 -28.11
N VAL A 518 28.27 16.74 -27.89
CA VAL A 518 29.07 15.51 -27.85
C VAL A 518 29.54 15.26 -26.44
N GLU A 519 29.13 14.15 -25.88
CA GLU A 519 29.50 13.65 -24.56
C GLU A 519 30.70 12.66 -24.71
N TYR A 520 31.77 12.90 -24.03
CA TYR A 520 32.89 11.94 -23.98
C TYR A 520 32.67 10.96 -22.82
N VAL A 521 32.56 9.68 -23.16
CA VAL A 521 32.33 8.61 -22.17
C VAL A 521 33.67 8.07 -21.64
N GLY A 522 34.65 7.87 -22.50
CA GLY A 522 35.94 7.26 -22.12
C GLY A 522 36.19 5.91 -22.74
N GLY A 523 36.91 5.04 -22.04
CA GLY A 523 37.23 3.68 -22.47
C GLY A 523 36.11 2.65 -22.16
N TYR A 524 36.51 1.37 -22.18
CA TYR A 524 35.58 0.25 -21.94
C TYR A 524 35.02 0.24 -20.51
N ASN A 525 35.82 0.54 -19.52
CA ASN A 525 35.35 0.53 -18.13
C ASN A 525 34.41 1.70 -17.85
N GLU A 526 34.71 2.86 -18.37
CA GLU A 526 33.85 4.05 -18.28
C GLU A 526 32.55 3.82 -19.05
N LEU A 527 32.55 3.14 -20.22
CA LEU A 527 31.35 2.74 -20.92
C LEU A 527 30.48 1.80 -20.08
N LYS A 528 31.09 0.84 -19.40
CA LYS A 528 30.36 -0.06 -18.50
C LYS A 528 29.69 0.69 -17.36
N GLU A 529 30.38 1.64 -16.76
CA GLU A 529 29.79 2.51 -15.72
C GLU A 529 28.71 3.41 -16.30
N TYR A 530 28.95 3.99 -17.47
CA TYR A 530 27.97 4.86 -18.17
C TYR A 530 26.66 4.12 -18.48
N LEU A 531 26.73 2.85 -18.87
CA LEU A 531 25.59 2.01 -19.21
C LEU A 531 24.89 1.39 -17.98
N LYS A 532 25.40 1.60 -16.78
CA LYS A 532 24.73 1.09 -15.59
C LYS A 532 23.33 1.72 -15.46
N PRO A 533 22.32 0.89 -15.20
CA PRO A 533 21.00 1.40 -14.87
C PRO A 533 21.07 2.33 -13.66
N THR A 534 20.29 3.38 -13.67
CA THR A 534 20.20 4.35 -12.56
C THR A 534 18.78 4.45 -12.05
N PHE A 535 18.61 4.75 -10.78
CA PHE A 535 17.29 4.98 -10.21
C PHE A 535 16.80 6.40 -10.51
N ASP A 536 15.52 6.52 -10.90
CA ASP A 536 14.86 7.78 -11.25
C ASP A 536 14.19 8.42 -10.03
N PHE A 537 14.94 9.19 -9.26
CA PHE A 537 14.41 9.92 -8.10
C PHE A 537 13.40 11.02 -8.47
N GLU A 538 13.48 11.58 -9.66
CA GLU A 538 12.52 12.57 -10.14
C GLU A 538 11.14 11.90 -10.37
N MET A 539 11.12 10.75 -11.04
CA MET A 539 9.90 9.97 -11.23
C MET A 539 9.33 9.52 -9.88
N LEU A 540 10.19 9.11 -8.93
CA LEU A 540 9.78 8.76 -7.57
C LEU A 540 9.04 9.92 -6.90
N ARG A 541 9.62 11.12 -6.88
CA ARG A 541 8.99 12.31 -6.28
C ARG A 541 7.68 12.68 -6.96
N ASN A 542 7.64 12.63 -8.29
CA ASN A 542 6.42 12.90 -9.05
C ASN A 542 5.32 11.88 -8.73
N THR A 543 5.68 10.60 -8.59
CA THR A 543 4.75 9.54 -8.18
C THR A 543 4.20 9.78 -6.78
N CYS A 544 5.05 10.17 -5.82
CA CYS A 544 4.61 10.53 -4.47
C CYS A 544 3.59 11.67 -4.48
N LYS A 545 3.83 12.73 -5.27
CA LYS A 545 2.91 13.87 -5.38
C LYS A 545 1.54 13.46 -5.94
N VAL A 546 1.52 12.65 -6.99
CA VAL A 546 0.26 12.11 -7.54
C VAL A 546 -0.47 11.27 -6.49
N LEU A 547 0.26 10.42 -5.75
CA LEU A 547 -0.33 9.58 -4.70
C LEU A 547 -0.92 10.39 -3.55
N VAL A 548 -0.24 11.42 -3.08
CA VAL A 548 -0.76 12.28 -2.01
C VAL A 548 -2.07 12.95 -2.43
N LYS A 549 -2.17 13.44 -3.68
CA LYS A 549 -3.42 13.99 -4.23
C LYS A 549 -4.52 12.94 -4.28
N ASN A 550 -4.22 11.76 -4.83
CA ASN A 550 -5.19 10.68 -4.94
C ASN A 550 -5.72 10.24 -3.58
N LEU A 551 -4.82 9.98 -2.62
CA LEU A 551 -5.20 9.50 -1.29
C LEU A 551 -5.94 10.57 -0.48
N ASN A 552 -5.60 11.85 -0.66
CA ASN A 552 -6.38 12.93 -0.07
C ASN A 552 -7.82 12.97 -0.61
N LYS A 553 -8.01 12.73 -1.93
CA LYS A 553 -9.35 12.57 -2.54
C LYS A 553 -10.08 11.32 -2.04
N VAL A 554 -9.37 10.22 -1.80
CA VAL A 554 -9.95 9.00 -1.19
C VAL A 554 -10.64 9.33 0.13
N ILE A 555 -10.04 10.16 1.00
CA ILE A 555 -10.65 10.57 2.28
C ILE A 555 -11.99 11.29 2.05
N ASP A 556 -12.03 12.20 1.09
CA ASP A 556 -13.21 13.03 0.83
C ASP A 556 -14.35 12.25 0.14
N LEU A 557 -14.01 11.29 -0.72
CA LEU A 557 -14.97 10.51 -1.53
C LEU A 557 -15.44 9.21 -0.87
N ASN A 558 -14.78 8.79 0.20
CA ASN A 558 -15.04 7.49 0.81
C ASN A 558 -16.45 7.39 1.40
N TYR A 559 -17.12 6.27 1.14
CA TYR A 559 -18.29 5.86 1.90
C TYR A 559 -17.84 5.28 3.24
N TYR A 560 -18.15 5.96 4.32
CA TYR A 560 -17.77 5.53 5.68
C TYR A 560 -18.80 4.58 6.27
N PRO A 561 -18.43 3.31 6.59
CA PRO A 561 -19.37 2.32 7.12
C PRO A 561 -19.90 2.66 8.51
N VAL A 562 -19.14 3.42 9.30
CA VAL A 562 -19.51 3.88 10.63
C VAL A 562 -19.01 5.32 10.85
N PRO A 563 -19.71 6.14 11.63
CA PRO A 563 -19.39 7.58 11.79
C PRO A 563 -18.03 7.82 12.46
N GLU A 564 -17.59 6.94 13.36
CA GLU A 564 -16.31 7.04 14.06
C GLU A 564 -15.11 7.01 13.10
N THR A 565 -15.24 6.27 12.00
CA THR A 565 -14.22 6.22 10.94
C THR A 565 -14.15 7.52 10.14
N LYS A 566 -15.31 8.14 9.85
CA LYS A 566 -15.38 9.44 9.19
C LYS A 566 -14.73 10.51 10.05
N ARG A 567 -15.06 10.52 11.36
CA ARG A 567 -14.50 11.46 12.33
C ARG A 567 -12.97 11.42 12.32
N SER A 568 -12.38 10.23 12.48
CA SER A 568 -10.92 10.05 12.50
C SER A 568 -10.28 10.57 11.21
N ASN A 569 -10.76 10.11 10.04
CA ASN A 569 -10.17 10.49 8.77
C ASN A 569 -10.26 11.97 8.44
N TYR A 570 -11.39 12.61 8.74
CA TYR A 570 -11.54 14.05 8.48
C TYR A 570 -10.65 14.91 9.40
N ARG A 571 -10.44 14.47 10.66
CA ARG A 571 -9.60 15.17 11.63
C ARG A 571 -8.11 15.00 11.36
N HIS A 572 -7.67 13.81 10.99
CA HIS A 572 -6.24 13.44 10.94
C HIS A 572 -5.69 13.32 9.53
N ARG A 573 -6.53 13.05 8.53
CA ARG A 573 -6.19 12.83 7.12
C ARG A 573 -4.97 11.93 6.91
N PRO A 574 -4.95 10.70 7.47
CA PRO A 574 -3.79 9.83 7.43
C PRO A 574 -3.62 9.23 6.03
N LEU A 575 -2.37 9.16 5.55
CA LEU A 575 -2.01 8.57 4.27
C LEU A 575 -0.94 7.49 4.49
N GLY A 576 -1.19 6.28 3.99
CA GLY A 576 -0.25 5.17 4.02
C GLY A 576 0.37 4.95 2.63
N ILE A 577 1.63 5.32 2.45
CA ILE A 577 2.37 5.16 1.20
C ILE A 577 3.50 4.17 1.43
N GLY A 578 3.35 2.96 0.92
CA GLY A 578 4.35 1.91 0.97
C GLY A 578 5.13 1.77 -0.33
N ILE A 579 6.03 0.78 -0.35
CA ILE A 579 6.82 0.41 -1.53
C ILE A 579 6.63 -1.05 -1.89
N GLN A 580 6.85 -1.39 -3.15
CA GLN A 580 6.92 -2.76 -3.65
C GLN A 580 8.02 -2.90 -4.71
N GLY A 581 8.48 -4.14 -4.96
CA GLY A 581 9.51 -4.40 -5.96
C GLY A 581 10.90 -3.90 -5.56
N PHE A 582 11.24 -3.82 -4.26
CA PHE A 582 12.55 -3.41 -3.79
C PHE A 582 13.64 -4.40 -4.24
N ALA A 583 13.41 -5.70 -4.09
CA ALA A 583 14.35 -6.73 -4.55
C ALA A 583 14.51 -6.68 -6.08
N ASP A 584 13.40 -6.55 -6.83
CA ASP A 584 13.44 -6.43 -8.30
C ASP A 584 14.22 -5.20 -8.76
N MET A 585 14.08 -4.08 -8.05
CA MET A 585 14.89 -2.87 -8.26
C MET A 585 16.37 -3.17 -8.07
N LEU A 586 16.75 -3.85 -6.98
CA LEU A 586 18.14 -4.19 -6.70
C LEU A 586 18.72 -5.12 -7.77
N PHE A 587 17.94 -6.13 -8.23
CA PHE A 587 18.35 -6.98 -9.33
C PHE A 587 18.62 -6.18 -10.63
N LYS A 588 17.74 -5.26 -10.98
CA LYS A 588 17.94 -4.37 -12.15
C LYS A 588 19.16 -3.49 -11.99
N LEU A 589 19.40 -2.93 -10.81
CA LEU A 589 20.57 -2.12 -10.50
C LEU A 589 21.85 -2.96 -10.28
N ARG A 590 21.74 -4.29 -10.21
CA ARG A 590 22.82 -5.23 -9.93
C ARG A 590 23.51 -4.96 -8.58
N LEU A 591 22.72 -4.65 -7.58
CA LEU A 591 23.18 -4.37 -6.21
C LEU A 591 22.87 -5.57 -5.30
N PRO A 592 23.86 -6.11 -4.56
CA PRO A 592 23.61 -7.10 -3.52
C PRO A 592 22.79 -6.50 -2.39
N PHE A 593 21.85 -7.28 -1.82
CA PHE A 593 20.92 -6.81 -0.79
C PHE A 593 21.64 -6.25 0.45
N GLU A 594 22.72 -6.89 0.91
CA GLU A 594 23.47 -6.51 2.11
C GLU A 594 24.61 -5.50 1.84
N SER A 595 24.69 -4.94 0.63
CA SER A 595 25.78 -4.01 0.29
C SER A 595 25.60 -2.62 0.92
N GLU A 596 26.69 -1.93 1.16
CA GLU A 596 26.67 -0.54 1.64
C GLU A 596 25.98 0.41 0.64
N ASN A 597 26.10 0.13 -0.67
CA ASN A 597 25.40 0.88 -1.71
C ASN A 597 23.87 0.70 -1.61
N THR A 598 23.39 -0.51 -1.32
CA THR A 598 21.97 -0.75 -1.06
C THR A 598 21.50 -0.03 0.19
N ARG A 599 22.30 -0.01 1.24
CA ARG A 599 21.97 0.70 2.48
C ARG A 599 21.85 2.21 2.24
N LYS A 600 22.78 2.81 1.49
CA LYS A 600 22.73 4.23 1.08
C LYS A 600 21.52 4.52 0.20
N LEU A 601 21.27 3.68 -0.82
CA LEU A 601 20.10 3.80 -1.69
C LEU A 601 18.78 3.74 -0.90
N ASN A 602 18.68 2.83 0.08
CA ASN A 602 17.50 2.72 0.93
C ASN A 602 17.24 4.01 1.72
N ILE A 603 18.28 4.62 2.30
CA ILE A 603 18.17 5.91 3.01
C ILE A 603 17.68 6.99 2.04
N GLU A 604 18.31 7.11 0.88
CA GLU A 604 17.97 8.12 -0.13
C GLU A 604 16.56 7.96 -0.66
N LEU A 605 16.08 6.72 -0.88
CA LEU A 605 14.72 6.43 -1.30
C LEU A 605 13.70 6.97 -0.30
N PHE A 606 13.83 6.60 0.98
CA PHE A 606 12.85 7.00 1.99
C PHE A 606 12.91 8.48 2.34
N GLU A 607 14.08 9.11 2.29
CA GLU A 607 14.18 10.56 2.42
C GLU A 607 13.46 11.29 1.28
N ASN A 608 13.61 10.83 0.03
CA ASN A 608 12.92 11.43 -1.12
C ASN A 608 11.39 11.19 -1.07
N ILE A 609 10.94 10.00 -0.67
CA ILE A 609 9.50 9.69 -0.51
C ILE A 609 8.90 10.63 0.54
N TYR A 610 9.49 10.68 1.74
CA TYR A 610 8.98 11.48 2.84
C TYR A 610 8.95 12.97 2.50
N PHE A 611 10.05 13.51 1.92
CA PHE A 611 10.12 14.89 1.48
C PHE A 611 9.04 15.24 0.44
N ALA A 612 8.89 14.43 -0.61
CA ALA A 612 7.93 14.69 -1.68
C ALA A 612 6.48 14.61 -1.17
N CYS A 613 6.19 13.69 -0.24
CA CYS A 613 4.87 13.58 0.37
C CYS A 613 4.54 14.81 1.25
N LEU A 614 5.49 15.29 2.05
CA LEU A 614 5.30 16.49 2.86
C LEU A 614 5.18 17.75 2.02
N GLU A 615 6.01 17.89 0.97
CA GLU A 615 5.93 19.01 0.04
C GLU A 615 4.54 19.09 -0.61
N GLU A 616 4.00 17.96 -1.07
CA GLU A 616 2.67 17.95 -1.67
C GLU A 616 1.54 18.13 -0.65
N SER A 617 1.68 17.56 0.54
CA SER A 617 0.73 17.82 1.64
C SER A 617 0.67 19.31 2.00
N MET A 618 1.83 19.99 2.02
CA MET A 618 1.89 21.44 2.22
C MET A 618 1.23 22.21 1.06
N ASN A 619 1.44 21.79 -0.19
CA ASN A 619 0.82 22.41 -1.35
C ASN A 619 -0.70 22.30 -1.29
N LEU A 620 -1.22 21.12 -0.98
CA LEU A 620 -2.66 20.89 -0.78
C LEU A 620 -3.22 21.75 0.37
N ALA A 621 -2.48 21.90 1.45
CA ALA A 621 -2.89 22.77 2.56
C ALA A 621 -2.95 24.24 2.13
N LYS A 622 -2.00 24.72 1.32
CA LYS A 622 -2.02 26.09 0.76
C LYS A 622 -3.18 26.28 -0.22
N GLU A 623 -3.43 25.29 -1.10
CA GLU A 623 -4.57 25.32 -2.02
C GLU A 623 -5.88 25.41 -1.23
N ARG A 624 -6.08 24.58 -0.22
CA ARG A 624 -7.26 24.62 0.65
C ARG A 624 -7.39 25.94 1.39
N TYR A 625 -6.31 26.50 1.91
CA TYR A 625 -6.32 27.80 2.57
C TYR A 625 -6.81 28.91 1.63
N ASN A 626 -6.41 28.89 0.36
CA ASN A 626 -6.76 29.92 -0.63
C ASN A 626 -8.19 29.77 -1.15
N ILE A 627 -8.71 28.54 -1.25
CA ILE A 627 -10.02 28.23 -1.83
C ILE A 627 -11.10 28.13 -0.75
N MET A 628 -10.70 27.90 0.51
CA MET A 628 -11.62 27.61 1.60
C MET A 628 -12.56 28.78 1.87
N THR A 629 -13.76 28.67 1.32
CA THR A 629 -14.92 29.44 1.72
C THR A 629 -15.32 29.03 3.15
N THR A 630 -16.10 29.87 3.85
CA THR A 630 -16.66 29.53 5.15
C THR A 630 -17.34 28.15 5.15
N ASP A 631 -17.88 27.76 4.02
CA ASP A 631 -18.66 26.56 3.79
C ASP A 631 -17.81 25.29 3.75
N GLU A 632 -16.70 25.31 2.99
CA GLU A 632 -15.75 24.19 2.93
C GLU A 632 -15.01 23.98 4.24
N PHE A 633 -14.77 25.07 4.96
CA PHE A 633 -14.21 24.98 6.29
C PHE A 633 -15.19 24.36 7.29
N LEU A 634 -16.46 24.68 7.21
CA LEU A 634 -17.48 24.07 8.05
C LEU A 634 -17.57 22.56 7.77
N ILE A 635 -17.46 22.12 6.51
CA ILE A 635 -17.36 20.70 6.14
C ILE A 635 -16.09 20.06 6.73
N TRP A 636 -14.95 20.73 6.69
CA TRP A 636 -13.72 20.27 7.32
C TRP A 636 -13.82 20.23 8.85
N ALA A 637 -14.50 21.21 9.47
CA ALA A 637 -14.73 21.29 10.91
C ALA A 637 -15.77 20.25 11.41
N THR A 638 -16.58 19.63 10.53
CA THR A 638 -17.51 18.55 10.93
C THR A 638 -16.78 17.31 11.46
N GLY A 639 -15.52 17.09 11.11
CA GLY A 639 -14.69 16.15 11.83
C GLY A 639 -14.50 16.49 13.32
N VAL A 640 -14.79 17.71 13.74
CA VAL A 640 -14.71 18.18 15.13
C VAL A 640 -16.06 18.11 15.84
N SER A 641 -17.18 18.23 15.08
CA SER A 641 -18.50 18.54 15.61
C SER A 641 -19.26 17.40 16.27
N GLU A 642 -18.92 16.16 15.96
CA GLU A 642 -19.67 15.02 16.50
C GLU A 642 -19.35 14.68 17.97
N HIS A 643 -18.35 15.34 18.57
CA HIS A 643 -17.99 15.11 19.99
C HIS A 643 -18.95 15.70 21.03
N HIS A 644 -19.91 16.55 20.63
CA HIS A 644 -20.72 17.31 21.57
C HIS A 644 -22.23 17.03 21.50
N LYS A 645 -22.65 15.88 20.98
CA LYS A 645 -24.08 15.58 20.83
C LYS A 645 -24.84 15.39 22.15
N ASP A 646 -24.16 15.15 23.25
CA ASP A 646 -24.83 14.70 24.49
C ASP A 646 -24.92 15.73 25.62
N SER A 647 -24.46 16.97 25.46
CA SER A 647 -24.28 17.85 26.63
C SER A 647 -25.14 19.10 26.71
N ASP A 648 -25.85 19.53 25.66
CA ASP A 648 -26.75 20.71 25.79
C ASP A 648 -27.88 20.69 24.71
N PRO A 649 -29.15 20.47 25.16
CA PRO A 649 -30.31 20.51 24.24
C PRO A 649 -30.66 21.91 23.72
N ASN A 650 -30.06 22.97 24.25
CA ASN A 650 -30.33 24.38 23.88
C ASN A 650 -29.38 24.90 22.80
N LEU A 651 -28.50 24.08 22.25
CA LEU A 651 -27.60 24.51 21.18
C LEU A 651 -28.36 24.75 19.87
N ILE A 652 -28.33 25.99 19.38
CA ILE A 652 -28.89 26.39 18.11
C ILE A 652 -28.09 25.65 17.02
N GLN A 653 -28.78 24.83 16.20
CA GLN A 653 -28.19 24.11 15.08
C GLN A 653 -28.32 24.96 13.79
N PHE A 654 -27.20 25.21 13.13
CA PHE A 654 -27.18 25.81 11.81
C PHE A 654 -27.08 24.70 10.77
N LYS A 655 -27.90 24.75 9.74
CA LYS A 655 -27.91 23.76 8.66
C LYS A 655 -27.24 24.36 7.43
N TYR A 656 -26.21 23.67 6.93
CA TYR A 656 -25.58 23.98 5.65
C TYR A 656 -25.58 22.74 4.76
N GLY A 657 -26.27 22.78 3.65
CA GLY A 657 -26.51 21.58 2.82
C GLY A 657 -27.18 20.47 3.64
N SER A 658 -26.53 19.31 3.72
CA SER A 658 -26.97 18.17 4.57
C SER A 658 -26.38 18.19 5.99
N GLU A 659 -25.43 19.09 6.27
CA GLU A 659 -24.67 19.15 7.53
C GLU A 659 -25.30 20.11 8.53
N LYS A 660 -25.15 19.79 9.83
CA LYS A 660 -25.64 20.62 10.94
C LYS A 660 -24.50 21.03 11.83
N PHE A 661 -24.44 22.31 12.20
CA PHE A 661 -23.39 22.90 13.04
C PHE A 661 -23.99 23.54 14.27
N THR A 662 -23.30 23.48 15.39
CA THR A 662 -23.66 24.19 16.62
C THR A 662 -23.00 25.56 16.66
N LEU A 663 -23.58 26.50 17.41
CA LEU A 663 -23.00 27.84 17.64
C LEU A 663 -21.58 27.74 18.19
N LYS A 664 -21.32 26.77 19.06
CA LYS A 664 -20.01 26.54 19.67
C LYS A 664 -18.96 26.13 18.65
N GLU A 665 -19.35 25.32 17.68
CA GLU A 665 -18.47 24.90 16.58
C GLU A 665 -18.11 26.06 15.67
N ILE A 666 -19.09 26.92 15.37
CA ILE A 666 -18.86 28.15 14.62
C ILE A 666 -17.97 29.12 15.40
N GLN A 667 -18.13 29.22 16.73
CA GLN A 667 -17.27 30.05 17.60
C GLN A 667 -15.83 29.52 17.64
N ILE A 668 -15.62 28.21 17.82
CA ILE A 668 -14.29 27.57 17.77
C ILE A 668 -13.64 27.85 16.42
N PHE A 669 -14.41 27.79 15.33
CA PHE A 669 -13.93 28.15 14.00
C PHE A 669 -13.47 29.60 13.90
N LEU A 670 -14.31 30.55 14.33
CA LEU A 670 -13.99 31.97 14.28
C LEU A 670 -12.80 32.30 15.15
N GLU A 671 -12.71 31.72 16.35
CA GLU A 671 -11.55 31.87 17.23
C GLU A 671 -10.27 31.29 16.58
N PHE A 672 -10.36 30.14 15.97
CA PHE A 672 -9.23 29.52 15.26
C PHE A 672 -8.77 30.36 14.08
N ARG A 673 -9.71 30.93 13.30
CA ARG A 673 -9.42 31.78 12.13
C ARG A 673 -8.89 33.16 12.50
N LEU A 674 -9.32 33.72 13.64
CA LEU A 674 -8.89 35.02 14.13
C LEU A 674 -7.58 34.95 14.93
N ASP A 675 -7.20 33.77 15.43
CA ASP A 675 -5.92 33.57 16.12
C ASP A 675 -4.76 33.66 15.10
N LYS A 676 -3.95 34.70 15.21
CA LYS A 676 -2.79 34.94 14.36
C LYS A 676 -1.79 33.77 14.33
N THR A 677 -1.78 32.95 15.38
CA THR A 677 -0.88 31.80 15.51
C THR A 677 -1.48 30.55 14.85
N ARG A 678 -2.79 30.33 14.97
CA ARG A 678 -3.51 29.15 14.47
C ARG A 678 -4.06 29.35 13.07
N GLY A 679 -4.46 30.58 12.72
CA GLY A 679 -5.07 30.93 11.44
C GLY A 679 -4.20 30.57 10.22
N LYS A 680 -2.87 30.60 10.37
CA LYS A 680 -1.93 30.20 9.31
C LYS A 680 -1.96 28.71 8.94
N TYR A 681 -2.59 27.86 9.77
CA TYR A 681 -2.68 26.41 9.56
C TYR A 681 -4.07 25.95 9.09
N ILE A 682 -4.99 26.86 8.80
CA ILE A 682 -6.40 26.53 8.47
C ILE A 682 -6.52 25.54 7.31
N GLY A 683 -5.65 25.58 6.29
CA GLY A 683 -5.65 24.63 5.19
C GLY A 683 -5.15 23.22 5.53
N ALA A 684 -4.46 23.04 6.66
CA ALA A 684 -3.95 21.75 7.12
C ALA A 684 -5.07 20.87 7.72
N TYR A 685 -4.77 19.62 8.04
CA TYR A 685 -5.69 18.76 8.78
C TYR A 685 -5.87 19.26 10.23
N THR A 686 -7.04 19.00 10.83
CA THR A 686 -7.46 19.62 12.10
C THR A 686 -6.46 19.40 13.24
N THR A 687 -5.90 18.19 13.35
CA THR A 687 -4.98 17.82 14.43
C THR A 687 -3.51 18.11 14.11
N PHE A 688 -3.25 18.82 13.02
CA PHE A 688 -1.90 19.29 12.69
C PHE A 688 -1.34 20.20 13.79
N PHE A 689 -2.18 21.10 14.30
CA PHE A 689 -1.77 22.02 15.38
C PHE A 689 -1.40 21.24 16.65
N GLY A 690 -0.23 21.53 17.19
CA GLY A 690 0.33 20.83 18.36
C GLY A 690 1.02 19.50 18.04
N SER A 691 0.96 19.02 16.81
CA SER A 691 1.69 17.82 16.38
C SER A 691 3.21 18.05 16.34
N PRO A 692 4.03 16.99 16.41
CA PRO A 692 5.48 17.11 16.20
C PRO A 692 5.83 17.84 14.91
N LEU A 693 5.18 17.53 13.82
CA LEU A 693 5.42 18.16 12.51
C LEU A 693 5.10 19.67 12.53
N CYS A 694 4.03 20.07 13.20
CA CYS A 694 3.69 21.49 13.40
C CYS A 694 4.81 22.26 14.17
N ASN A 695 5.49 21.56 15.07
CA ASN A 695 6.61 22.09 15.86
C ASN A 695 7.96 21.92 15.15
N GLY A 696 7.98 21.58 13.88
CA GLY A 696 9.20 21.42 13.08
C GLY A 696 9.97 20.13 13.34
N GLN A 697 9.37 19.17 14.03
CA GLN A 697 9.96 17.84 14.25
C GLN A 697 9.53 16.87 13.13
N PHE A 698 10.44 16.54 12.26
CA PHE A 698 10.22 15.58 11.20
C PHE A 698 10.40 14.14 11.72
N ASN A 699 10.01 13.17 10.91
CA ASN A 699 10.07 11.76 11.29
C ASN A 699 11.50 11.31 11.68
N PHE A 700 12.52 11.75 10.96
CA PHE A 700 13.90 11.45 11.29
C PHE A 700 14.37 12.12 12.61
N ASP A 701 13.84 13.29 12.98
CA ASP A 701 14.10 13.92 14.29
C ASP A 701 13.52 13.07 15.43
N LEU A 702 12.30 12.54 15.25
CA LEU A 702 11.64 11.65 16.21
C LEU A 702 12.41 10.33 16.42
N HIS A 703 13.20 9.91 15.43
CA HIS A 703 14.08 8.75 15.50
C HIS A 703 15.53 9.09 15.87
N ASN A 704 15.83 10.34 16.27
CA ASN A 704 17.19 10.83 16.52
C ASN A 704 18.15 10.62 15.34
N LYS A 705 17.64 10.79 14.12
CA LYS A 705 18.39 10.69 12.87
C LYS A 705 18.54 12.06 12.23
N LYS A 706 19.53 12.19 11.34
CA LYS A 706 19.70 13.38 10.48
C LYS A 706 19.54 12.95 9.02
N PRO A 707 18.89 13.76 8.17
CA PRO A 707 18.82 13.47 6.75
C PRO A 707 20.22 13.52 6.14
N GLN A 708 20.51 12.62 5.20
CA GLN A 708 21.81 12.51 4.54
C GLN A 708 21.81 13.13 3.15
N PHE A 709 20.70 13.03 2.41
CA PHE A 709 20.58 13.40 0.99
C PHE A 709 19.74 14.66 0.75
N ILE A 710 18.83 15.03 1.66
CA ILE A 710 17.96 16.21 1.52
C ILE A 710 18.24 17.29 2.59
N LYS A 711 19.50 17.47 2.96
CA LYS A 711 19.95 18.38 4.04
C LYS A 711 19.52 19.83 3.84
N ASP A 712 19.52 20.32 2.60
CA ASP A 712 19.31 21.73 2.27
C ASP A 712 17.84 22.09 1.99
N LYS A 713 16.89 21.15 2.21
CA LYS A 713 15.47 21.31 1.88
C LYS A 713 14.54 21.37 3.10
N ARG A 714 15.09 21.66 4.29
CA ARG A 714 14.33 21.86 5.52
C ARG A 714 13.48 23.14 5.49
#